data_bdff5774f14a7bda26a4518593dad3eb
#
_entry.id   bdff5774f14a7bda26a4518593dad3eb
#
_cell.length_a   1.000
_cell.length_b   1.000
_cell.length_c   1.000
_cell.angle_alpha   90.00
_cell.angle_beta   90.00
_cell.angle_gamma   90.00
#
_symmetry.space_group_name_H-M   'P 1'
#
loop_
_entity.id
_entity.type
_entity.pdbx_description
1 polymer ?
#
loop_
_entity_poly.entity_id
_entity_poly.type
_entity_poly.pdbx_seq_one_letter_code
_entity_poly.pdbx_strand_id
1 'polypeptide(L)'
;MFISQICVAAQNCVSPKLTNAFAIFFSLLLFASTTLGATIVVPAGGSLQAAINSAAPGDTIVVDAGATYTGPFTLPLKSGDAYITIQSSRASEITGRVSPSQSGLLAKLRSNFGAEPVIKTAAGAHHYKLIGLEISTFTASDFIYDLVRLGNGDSSQSDLSTVPHHLILDRLWIHGFQSQELQRGISLNSAETTIINSYISEIHAIETDTQAICGWNGPGPYHIINNHIEGAAENIMFGGADPKIPNLVPSDIEIRGNLFFKPLSWKVGDPSYLGRRWTIKNLLELKNARRVTIDGNIFQNNWVEAQAGTPVVFTARNQDGNAPWSVVEDVTFTNNTVTNTQGGVSILRTSAESKGAITSRIRISNNVFEKIGLFDAFVLLNNPNDIQITHNTVFKGGNIITIDADPGTPKGTGLVIRDNLFSEGGYGVFGSGIGEGAPALEGYFSSYVYSKNNAAGREGFMYPVGNSFVLSSQVGFVDQAGGNYRLTSSSPFKNAGTDGKDIGVDVNELLAAQGTIAPAPTPTPTPTPTATPTPTPTPTPTPAPTPTPAPTQPASLQFTSSAYSVHENAGSVTLTVTRTGSTAGSASVTYSSLDVTASGFSDYTGLAGTLTFAAGESSKNVSIAIVNDTIVEGNETFNLILSGVSNANLGSPTVTTVTIVDNDKGRRVKIPRGGVTIERRKVR
;
A
#
# COMPACT_ATOMS: atom_id res chain seq x y z
N MET A 1 53.15 -22.74 -22.91
CA MET A 1 54.38 -23.10 -23.64
C MET A 1 54.74 -21.86 -24.45
N PHE A 2 55.69 -21.14 -23.94
CA PHE A 2 56.85 -20.55 -24.57
C PHE A 2 56.59 -19.50 -25.65
N ILE A 3 57.06 -18.32 -25.66
CA ILE A 3 58.27 -17.59 -25.21
C ILE A 3 58.24 -16.36 -26.12
N SER A 4 58.19 -15.10 -25.65
CA SER A 4 59.29 -14.31 -25.10
C SER A 4 60.21 -13.62 -26.13
N GLN A 5 60.23 -12.31 -26.05
CA GLN A 5 61.40 -11.38 -26.08
C GLN A 5 62.14 -11.20 -27.42
N ILE A 6 62.52 -9.98 -27.75
CA ILE A 6 63.72 -9.20 -27.36
C ILE A 6 63.68 -7.90 -28.18
N CYS A 7 63.65 -6.74 -27.66
CA CYS A 7 64.65 -5.80 -27.20
C CYS A 7 65.69 -5.27 -28.24
N VAL A 8 65.84 -3.95 -28.28
CA VAL A 8 66.96 -3.08 -28.07
C VAL A 8 67.50 -2.25 -29.28
N ALA A 9 67.27 -0.98 -29.13
CA ALA A 9 68.19 0.19 -29.16
C ALA A 9 68.95 0.54 -30.43
N ALA A 10 68.94 1.80 -30.81
CA ALA A 10 69.98 2.80 -30.72
C ALA A 10 69.63 4.08 -31.50
N GLN A 11 69.48 5.15 -30.81
CA GLN A 11 70.26 6.42 -30.82
C GLN A 11 70.71 6.95 -32.17
N ASN A 12 70.27 8.11 -32.63
CA ASN A 12 70.87 9.40 -32.48
C ASN A 12 70.56 10.38 -33.63
N CYS A 13 70.23 11.59 -33.25
CA CYS A 13 70.65 12.89 -33.76
C CYS A 13 70.02 13.54 -35.00
N VAL A 14 69.62 14.75 -34.70
CA VAL A 14 69.60 16.00 -35.44
C VAL A 14 68.20 16.53 -35.89
N SER A 15 67.85 17.60 -35.20
CA SER A 15 66.76 18.57 -35.55
C SER A 15 67.27 19.56 -36.64
N PRO A 16 66.54 20.61 -37.06
CA PRO A 16 65.08 20.91 -37.06
C PRO A 16 64.59 21.40 -38.44
N LYS A 17 63.29 21.46 -38.64
CA LYS A 17 62.60 22.60 -39.25
C LYS A 17 61.04 22.42 -39.28
N LEU A 18 60.41 23.52 -38.94
CA LEU A 18 58.94 23.72 -38.95
C LEU A 18 58.28 23.22 -40.21
N THR A 19 57.14 22.56 -40.07
CA THR A 19 55.98 22.74 -40.92
C THR A 19 54.73 22.33 -40.15
N ASN A 20 53.71 23.22 -40.13
CA ASN A 20 52.41 23.03 -39.53
C ASN A 20 51.72 21.78 -40.06
N ALA A 21 51.37 20.86 -39.18
CA ALA A 21 50.40 19.81 -39.45
C ALA A 21 49.30 19.90 -38.39
N PHE A 22 48.08 20.31 -38.81
CA PHE A 22 46.83 20.25 -38.07
C PHE A 22 46.58 18.82 -37.63
N ALA A 23 46.82 18.52 -36.37
CA ALA A 23 46.32 17.28 -35.76
C ALA A 23 44.87 17.52 -35.39
N ILE A 24 43.96 16.99 -36.20
CA ILE A 24 42.54 16.87 -35.87
C ILE A 24 42.42 15.79 -34.79
N PHE A 25 42.29 16.24 -33.54
CA PHE A 25 41.84 15.39 -32.45
C PHE A 25 40.37 15.04 -32.69
N PHE A 26 40.10 13.86 -33.22
CA PHE A 26 38.75 13.26 -33.21
C PHE A 26 38.48 12.83 -31.77
N SER A 27 37.94 13.74 -30.96
CA SER A 27 37.29 13.37 -29.71
C SER A 27 36.05 12.58 -30.08
N LEU A 28 36.11 11.26 -29.91
CA LEU A 28 34.89 10.42 -29.87
C LEU A 28 34.09 10.87 -28.63
N LEU A 29 33.24 11.85 -28.79
CA LEU A 29 32.11 12.05 -27.89
C LEU A 29 31.21 10.82 -28.08
N LEU A 30 31.29 9.85 -27.16
CA LEU A 30 30.23 8.91 -26.91
C LEU A 30 29.03 9.73 -26.41
N PHE A 31 28.21 10.20 -27.31
CA PHE A 31 26.83 10.52 -26.97
C PHE A 31 26.21 9.19 -26.55
N ALA A 32 26.01 8.98 -25.26
CA ALA A 32 25.02 8.03 -24.79
C ALA A 32 23.68 8.54 -25.37
N SER A 33 23.35 8.09 -26.56
CA SER A 33 22.00 8.24 -27.06
C SER A 33 21.11 7.50 -26.09
N THR A 34 20.30 8.21 -25.32
CA THR A 34 19.14 7.64 -24.67
C THR A 34 18.26 7.13 -25.82
N THR A 35 18.41 5.88 -26.18
CA THR A 35 17.48 5.23 -27.09
C THR A 35 16.14 5.24 -26.38
N LEU A 36 15.20 6.06 -26.83
CA LEU A 36 13.80 5.91 -26.46
C LEU A 36 13.44 4.46 -26.71
N GLY A 37 12.93 3.75 -25.67
CA GLY A 37 12.55 2.36 -25.80
C GLY A 37 11.55 2.17 -26.94
N ALA A 38 11.65 1.03 -27.62
CA ALA A 38 10.76 0.69 -28.72
C ALA A 38 9.35 0.35 -28.20
N THR A 39 8.35 0.59 -29.04
CA THR A 39 7.00 0.07 -28.79
C THR A 39 6.80 -1.20 -29.61
N ILE A 40 6.56 -2.31 -28.92
CA ILE A 40 6.30 -3.64 -29.51
C ILE A 40 4.80 -3.91 -29.41
N VAL A 41 4.08 -3.85 -30.52
CA VAL A 41 2.65 -4.15 -30.52
C VAL A 41 2.43 -5.65 -30.72
N VAL A 42 1.66 -6.25 -29.82
CA VAL A 42 1.27 -7.67 -29.89
C VAL A 42 -0.24 -7.73 -30.10
N PRO A 43 -0.71 -7.93 -31.34
CA PRO A 43 -2.14 -7.99 -31.61
C PRO A 43 -2.78 -9.27 -31.05
N ALA A 44 -4.10 -9.31 -31.04
CA ALA A 44 -4.87 -10.51 -30.69
C ALA A 44 -4.37 -11.74 -31.47
N GLY A 45 -4.09 -12.84 -30.76
CA GLY A 45 -3.50 -14.06 -31.33
C GLY A 45 -1.97 -14.01 -31.52
N GLY A 46 -1.32 -12.88 -31.29
CA GLY A 46 0.13 -12.75 -31.29
C GLY A 46 0.80 -13.39 -30.06
N SER A 47 2.09 -13.70 -30.17
CA SER A 47 2.86 -14.33 -29.09
C SER A 47 3.39 -13.28 -28.10
N LEU A 48 2.72 -13.10 -26.98
CA LEU A 48 3.20 -12.20 -25.91
C LEU A 48 4.54 -12.67 -25.35
N GLN A 49 4.75 -13.99 -25.14
CA GLN A 49 6.02 -14.50 -24.64
C GLN A 49 7.20 -14.21 -25.60
N ALA A 50 6.97 -14.27 -26.91
CA ALA A 50 8.01 -13.91 -27.88
C ALA A 50 8.37 -12.40 -27.78
N ALA A 51 7.37 -11.52 -27.62
CA ALA A 51 7.59 -10.11 -27.39
C ALA A 51 8.36 -9.85 -26.08
N ILE A 52 7.98 -10.51 -24.98
CA ILE A 52 8.70 -10.43 -23.70
C ILE A 52 10.17 -10.86 -23.87
N ASN A 53 10.40 -11.95 -24.60
CA ASN A 53 11.75 -12.46 -24.83
C ASN A 53 12.61 -11.51 -25.69
N SER A 54 12.02 -10.82 -26.65
CA SER A 54 12.73 -9.91 -27.56
C SER A 54 12.90 -8.50 -27.01
N ALA A 55 12.03 -8.06 -26.10
CA ALA A 55 12.07 -6.70 -25.54
C ALA A 55 13.42 -6.42 -24.86
N ALA A 56 13.96 -5.23 -25.11
CA ALA A 56 15.11 -4.67 -24.42
C ALA A 56 14.67 -3.75 -23.26
N PRO A 57 15.52 -3.49 -22.25
CA PRO A 57 15.22 -2.51 -21.21
C PRO A 57 14.85 -1.15 -21.83
N GLY A 58 13.74 -0.58 -21.34
CA GLY A 58 13.13 0.64 -21.86
C GLY A 58 11.96 0.42 -22.83
N ASP A 59 11.81 -0.78 -23.38
CA ASP A 59 10.74 -1.07 -24.34
C ASP A 59 9.36 -1.15 -23.67
N THR A 60 8.34 -0.81 -24.47
CA THR A 60 6.94 -0.97 -24.09
C THR A 60 6.25 -1.99 -25.00
N ILE A 61 5.76 -3.07 -24.42
CA ILE A 61 4.93 -4.08 -25.07
C ILE A 61 3.48 -3.69 -24.90
N VAL A 62 2.79 -3.41 -26.00
CA VAL A 62 1.37 -3.04 -26.02
C VAL A 62 0.56 -4.22 -26.48
N VAL A 63 -0.37 -4.70 -25.66
CA VAL A 63 -1.26 -5.83 -25.91
C VAL A 63 -2.70 -5.34 -26.11
N ASP A 64 -3.45 -5.91 -27.04
CA ASP A 64 -4.80 -5.44 -27.36
C ASP A 64 -5.77 -5.58 -26.18
N ALA A 65 -6.46 -4.52 -25.84
CA ALA A 65 -7.52 -4.53 -24.83
C ALA A 65 -8.63 -5.50 -25.20
N GLY A 66 -9.14 -6.26 -24.23
CA GLY A 66 -10.16 -7.29 -24.40
C GLY A 66 -9.65 -8.61 -25.02
N ALA A 67 -8.47 -8.62 -25.64
CA ALA A 67 -7.89 -9.82 -26.23
C ALA A 67 -7.32 -10.76 -25.14
N THR A 68 -7.34 -12.07 -25.44
CA THR A 68 -6.79 -13.11 -24.56
C THR A 68 -5.45 -13.62 -25.10
N TYR A 69 -4.47 -13.65 -24.21
CA TYR A 69 -3.13 -14.19 -24.45
C TYR A 69 -2.93 -15.43 -23.58
N THR A 70 -2.51 -16.53 -24.20
CA THR A 70 -2.35 -17.82 -23.52
C THR A 70 -0.92 -17.98 -23.00
N GLY A 71 -0.80 -18.14 -21.67
CA GLY A 71 0.44 -18.40 -20.93
C GLY A 71 0.72 -19.90 -20.76
N PRO A 72 1.63 -20.25 -19.83
CA PRO A 72 2.24 -19.38 -18.81
C PRO A 72 3.26 -18.39 -19.39
N PHE A 73 3.40 -17.21 -18.72
CA PHE A 73 4.36 -16.19 -19.11
C PHE A 73 5.51 -16.12 -18.11
N THR A 74 6.73 -16.02 -18.62
CA THR A 74 7.93 -15.82 -17.81
C THR A 74 8.57 -14.47 -18.13
N LEU A 75 8.83 -13.67 -17.13
CA LEU A 75 9.62 -12.43 -17.19
C LEU A 75 11.10 -12.80 -17.03
N PRO A 76 11.91 -12.80 -18.10
CA PRO A 76 13.32 -13.22 -18.04
C PRO A 76 14.20 -12.16 -17.39
N LEU A 77 15.37 -12.57 -16.90
CA LEU A 77 16.44 -11.65 -16.54
C LEU A 77 16.94 -10.92 -17.81
N LYS A 78 17.05 -9.61 -17.74
CA LYS A 78 17.59 -8.74 -18.79
C LYS A 78 18.73 -7.89 -18.20
N SER A 79 19.67 -7.50 -19.02
CA SER A 79 20.76 -6.59 -18.60
C SER A 79 20.34 -5.14 -18.85
N GLY A 80 20.41 -4.28 -17.82
CA GLY A 80 20.08 -2.84 -17.86
C GLY A 80 18.89 -2.51 -16.95
N ASP A 81 18.81 -1.27 -16.47
CA ASP A 81 17.96 -0.83 -15.36
C ASP A 81 16.70 -0.04 -15.81
N ALA A 82 16.45 0.06 -17.11
CA ALA A 82 15.22 0.68 -17.60
C ALA A 82 14.06 -0.35 -17.60
N TYR A 83 12.85 0.11 -17.22
CA TYR A 83 11.68 -0.76 -17.15
C TYR A 83 11.23 -1.28 -18.51
N ILE A 84 10.99 -2.58 -18.63
CA ILE A 84 10.17 -3.16 -19.69
C ILE A 84 8.72 -3.09 -19.25
N THR A 85 7.92 -2.32 -19.98
CA THR A 85 6.50 -2.15 -19.68
C THR A 85 5.66 -3.09 -20.52
N ILE A 86 4.74 -3.83 -19.89
CA ILE A 86 3.72 -4.65 -20.57
C ILE A 86 2.37 -4.04 -20.22
N GLN A 87 1.66 -3.49 -21.21
CA GLN A 87 0.43 -2.78 -20.94
C GLN A 87 -0.69 -3.06 -21.93
N SER A 88 -1.94 -2.98 -21.45
CA SER A 88 -3.10 -2.94 -22.35
C SER A 88 -3.05 -1.70 -23.26
N SER A 89 -3.50 -1.84 -24.50
CA SER A 89 -3.62 -0.73 -25.44
C SER A 89 -4.56 0.39 -24.97
N ARG A 90 -5.41 0.11 -23.97
CA ARG A 90 -6.34 1.08 -23.34
C ARG A 90 -6.05 1.35 -21.87
N ALA A 91 -4.86 1.04 -21.38
CA ALA A 91 -4.49 1.24 -19.98
C ALA A 91 -4.60 2.69 -19.51
N SER A 92 -4.41 3.66 -20.38
CA SER A 92 -4.55 5.10 -20.08
C SER A 92 -5.99 5.55 -19.77
N GLU A 93 -6.99 4.74 -20.15
CA GLU A 93 -8.40 5.03 -19.88
C GLU A 93 -8.85 4.59 -18.49
N ILE A 94 -8.00 3.81 -17.78
CA ILE A 94 -8.26 3.36 -16.42
C ILE A 94 -7.72 4.40 -15.45
N THR A 95 -8.61 5.08 -14.74
CA THR A 95 -8.25 6.09 -13.73
C THR A 95 -8.43 5.52 -12.33
N GLY A 96 -7.41 5.66 -11.48
CA GLY A 96 -7.44 5.13 -10.11
C GLY A 96 -7.45 3.60 -10.06
N ARG A 97 -8.09 3.05 -9.04
CA ARG A 97 -8.20 1.60 -8.85
C ARG A 97 -9.06 0.96 -9.94
N VAL A 98 -8.53 -0.08 -10.58
CA VAL A 98 -9.30 -0.86 -11.57
C VAL A 98 -10.47 -1.59 -10.89
N SER A 99 -11.52 -1.85 -11.65
CA SER A 99 -12.66 -2.65 -11.22
C SER A 99 -13.04 -3.69 -12.28
N PRO A 100 -13.75 -4.79 -11.90
CA PRO A 100 -14.22 -5.81 -12.82
C PRO A 100 -15.08 -5.26 -13.98
N SER A 101 -15.81 -4.16 -13.76
CA SER A 101 -16.62 -3.48 -14.80
C SER A 101 -15.77 -2.91 -15.95
N GLN A 102 -14.45 -2.73 -15.75
CA GLN A 102 -13.51 -2.22 -16.74
C GLN A 102 -12.78 -3.34 -17.51
N SER A 103 -13.19 -4.61 -17.38
CA SER A 103 -12.58 -5.77 -18.05
C SER A 103 -12.37 -5.57 -19.55
N GLY A 104 -13.24 -4.81 -20.23
CA GLY A 104 -13.08 -4.45 -21.64
C GLY A 104 -11.88 -3.55 -21.97
N LEU A 105 -11.29 -2.89 -20.97
CA LEU A 105 -10.10 -2.07 -21.10
C LEU A 105 -8.81 -2.86 -20.84
N LEU A 106 -8.92 -4.05 -20.25
CA LEU A 106 -7.80 -4.90 -19.86
C LEU A 106 -7.45 -5.89 -20.95
N ALA A 107 -6.18 -6.18 -21.13
CA ALA A 107 -5.74 -7.36 -21.89
C ALA A 107 -5.73 -8.57 -20.96
N LYS A 108 -6.19 -9.73 -21.44
CA LYS A 108 -6.43 -10.91 -20.62
C LYS A 108 -5.29 -11.91 -20.73
N LEU A 109 -4.60 -12.16 -19.64
CA LEU A 109 -3.59 -13.20 -19.52
C LEU A 109 -4.22 -14.42 -18.87
N ARG A 110 -4.22 -15.55 -19.57
CA ARG A 110 -4.84 -16.81 -19.14
C ARG A 110 -3.86 -17.97 -19.21
N SER A 111 -3.96 -18.89 -18.27
CA SER A 111 -3.22 -20.17 -18.31
C SER A 111 -4.07 -21.27 -17.69
N ASN A 112 -3.86 -22.52 -18.12
CA ASN A 112 -4.42 -23.73 -17.55
C ASN A 112 -3.37 -24.85 -17.43
N PHE A 113 -2.10 -24.49 -17.41
CA PHE A 113 -0.99 -25.45 -17.36
C PHE A 113 -0.73 -25.96 -15.93
N GLY A 114 -1.68 -26.69 -15.33
CA GLY A 114 -1.51 -27.35 -14.04
C GLY A 114 -1.13 -26.36 -12.91
N ALA A 115 -0.08 -26.67 -12.14
CA ALA A 115 0.37 -25.84 -11.02
C ALA A 115 1.23 -24.62 -11.41
N GLU A 116 1.47 -24.39 -12.71
CA GLU A 116 2.28 -23.24 -13.17
C GLU A 116 1.49 -21.93 -13.09
N PRO A 117 2.09 -20.84 -12.58
CA PRO A 117 1.43 -19.54 -12.50
C PRO A 117 1.16 -18.97 -13.90
N VAL A 118 0.14 -18.12 -14.01
CA VAL A 118 -0.17 -17.42 -15.27
C VAL A 118 1.01 -16.55 -15.70
N ILE A 119 1.63 -15.85 -14.74
CA ILE A 119 2.86 -15.07 -14.97
C ILE A 119 3.84 -15.28 -13.82
N LYS A 120 5.13 -15.44 -14.13
CA LYS A 120 6.20 -15.59 -13.15
C LYS A 120 7.46 -14.84 -13.57
N THR A 121 8.30 -14.51 -12.58
CA THR A 121 9.65 -13.99 -12.79
C THR A 121 10.67 -15.14 -12.88
N ALA A 122 11.67 -15.00 -13.74
CA ALA A 122 12.88 -15.79 -13.62
C ALA A 122 13.73 -15.32 -12.42
N ALA A 123 14.71 -16.13 -12.01
CA ALA A 123 15.65 -15.75 -10.96
C ALA A 123 16.36 -14.44 -11.32
N GLY A 124 16.40 -13.48 -10.39
CA GLY A 124 17.01 -12.17 -10.56
C GLY A 124 16.35 -11.27 -11.62
N ALA A 125 15.19 -11.64 -12.18
CA ALA A 125 14.48 -10.80 -13.15
C ALA A 125 14.09 -9.46 -12.52
N HIS A 126 14.28 -8.36 -13.25
CA HIS A 126 14.07 -7.04 -12.69
C HIS A 126 13.58 -6.01 -13.71
N HIS A 127 13.09 -4.86 -13.19
CA HIS A 127 12.62 -3.72 -13.96
C HIS A 127 11.49 -4.08 -14.94
N TYR A 128 10.45 -4.71 -14.40
CA TYR A 128 9.21 -4.98 -15.14
C TYR A 128 8.04 -4.18 -14.59
N LYS A 129 7.25 -3.62 -15.51
CA LYS A 129 6.02 -2.90 -15.19
C LYS A 129 4.83 -3.51 -15.94
N LEU A 130 3.83 -3.98 -15.21
CA LEU A 130 2.60 -4.56 -15.73
C LEU A 130 1.45 -3.59 -15.51
N ILE A 131 0.72 -3.20 -16.58
CA ILE A 131 -0.32 -2.16 -16.48
C ILE A 131 -1.60 -2.58 -17.20
N GLY A 132 -2.74 -2.51 -16.49
CA GLY A 132 -4.05 -2.71 -17.11
C GLY A 132 -4.25 -4.10 -17.67
N LEU A 133 -3.86 -5.14 -16.92
CA LEU A 133 -3.98 -6.54 -17.32
C LEU A 133 -4.98 -7.26 -16.42
N GLU A 134 -5.75 -8.18 -17.00
CA GLU A 134 -6.60 -9.15 -16.31
C GLU A 134 -5.89 -10.50 -16.26
N ILE A 135 -5.67 -11.05 -15.07
CA ILE A 135 -4.90 -12.28 -14.86
C ILE A 135 -5.77 -13.31 -14.14
N SER A 136 -6.02 -14.45 -14.80
CA SER A 136 -6.86 -15.54 -14.28
C SER A 136 -6.58 -16.85 -15.02
N THR A 137 -7.20 -17.94 -14.60
CA THR A 137 -7.24 -19.19 -15.36
C THR A 137 -8.27 -19.13 -16.49
N PHE A 138 -8.36 -20.16 -17.34
CA PHE A 138 -9.40 -20.25 -18.38
C PHE A 138 -10.75 -20.65 -17.81
N THR A 139 -10.78 -21.54 -16.84
CA THR A 139 -12.02 -22.09 -16.27
C THR A 139 -11.94 -22.21 -14.74
N ALA A 140 -13.10 -22.31 -14.11
CA ALA A 140 -13.22 -22.51 -12.66
C ALA A 140 -12.72 -23.89 -12.17
N SER A 141 -12.51 -24.84 -13.06
CA SER A 141 -11.98 -26.17 -12.72
C SER A 141 -10.46 -26.26 -12.72
N ASP A 142 -9.78 -25.22 -13.21
CA ASP A 142 -8.32 -25.17 -13.23
C ASP A 142 -7.78 -24.89 -11.84
N PHE A 143 -7.04 -25.83 -11.25
CA PHE A 143 -6.31 -25.59 -10.01
C PHE A 143 -4.97 -24.93 -10.29
N ILE A 144 -4.63 -23.92 -9.50
CA ILE A 144 -3.36 -23.21 -9.57
C ILE A 144 -2.91 -22.78 -8.18
N TYR A 145 -1.59 -22.90 -7.90
CA TYR A 145 -1.06 -22.44 -6.61
C TYR A 145 -0.98 -20.92 -6.54
N ASP A 146 -0.46 -20.27 -7.58
CA ASP A 146 -0.29 -18.83 -7.63
C ASP A 146 -0.74 -18.32 -8.99
N LEU A 147 -1.56 -17.28 -9.08
CA LEU A 147 -1.84 -16.61 -10.36
C LEU A 147 -0.62 -15.82 -10.84
N VAL A 148 0.02 -15.09 -9.90
CA VAL A 148 1.25 -14.32 -10.15
C VAL A 148 2.32 -14.78 -9.18
N ARG A 149 3.51 -15.17 -9.68
CA ARG A 149 4.65 -15.56 -8.86
C ARG A 149 5.83 -14.62 -9.07
N LEU A 150 6.12 -13.80 -8.07
CA LEU A 150 7.24 -12.88 -8.05
C LEU A 150 8.32 -13.43 -7.11
N GLY A 151 9.31 -14.10 -7.68
CA GLY A 151 10.31 -14.88 -6.95
C GLY A 151 9.80 -16.22 -6.43
N ASN A 152 10.69 -16.99 -5.82
CA ASN A 152 10.40 -18.32 -5.30
C ASN A 152 10.47 -18.38 -3.78
N GLY A 153 9.58 -19.18 -3.19
CA GLY A 153 9.55 -19.44 -1.76
C GLY A 153 10.32 -20.68 -1.32
N ASP A 154 10.99 -21.37 -2.23
CA ASP A 154 11.71 -22.63 -2.01
C ASP A 154 13.25 -22.44 -2.13
N SER A 155 13.99 -23.54 -2.06
CA SER A 155 15.46 -23.54 -2.12
C SER A 155 16.06 -23.07 -3.44
N SER A 156 15.27 -22.88 -4.48
CA SER A 156 15.74 -22.27 -5.74
C SER A 156 16.04 -20.77 -5.59
N GLN A 157 15.57 -20.13 -4.50
CA GLN A 157 15.87 -18.76 -4.10
C GLN A 157 16.46 -18.73 -2.69
N SER A 158 17.71 -19.13 -2.57
CA SER A 158 18.46 -19.20 -1.30
C SER A 158 19.51 -18.12 -1.12
N ASP A 159 19.61 -17.20 -2.08
CA ASP A 159 20.54 -16.07 -2.09
C ASP A 159 19.87 -14.80 -2.64
N LEU A 160 20.28 -13.62 -2.11
CA LEU A 160 19.71 -12.34 -2.50
C LEU A 160 19.92 -12.00 -3.99
N SER A 161 20.99 -12.49 -4.61
CA SER A 161 21.26 -12.26 -6.04
C SER A 161 20.25 -12.94 -6.99
N THR A 162 19.50 -13.91 -6.48
CA THR A 162 18.46 -14.61 -7.25
C THR A 162 17.07 -14.01 -7.07
N VAL A 163 16.94 -13.02 -6.16
CA VAL A 163 15.66 -12.37 -5.87
C VAL A 163 15.27 -11.43 -7.01
N PRO A 164 14.09 -11.58 -7.61
CA PRO A 164 13.57 -10.59 -8.56
C PRO A 164 13.29 -9.25 -7.86
N HIS A 165 13.48 -8.14 -8.56
CA HIS A 165 13.35 -6.82 -7.93
C HIS A 165 12.90 -5.72 -8.91
N HIS A 166 12.54 -4.53 -8.39
CA HIS A 166 12.05 -3.39 -9.17
C HIS A 166 10.85 -3.82 -10.05
N LEU A 167 9.78 -4.28 -9.40
CA LEU A 167 8.58 -4.77 -10.07
C LEU A 167 7.39 -3.86 -9.76
N ILE A 168 6.63 -3.48 -10.78
CA ILE A 168 5.44 -2.63 -10.64
C ILE A 168 4.23 -3.34 -11.24
N LEU A 169 3.21 -3.56 -10.42
CA LEU A 169 1.91 -4.10 -10.79
C LEU A 169 0.87 -2.99 -10.60
N ASP A 170 0.42 -2.40 -11.70
CA ASP A 170 -0.47 -1.23 -11.68
C ASP A 170 -1.78 -1.51 -12.41
N ARG A 171 -2.90 -1.26 -11.76
CA ARG A 171 -4.25 -1.43 -12.34
C ARG A 171 -4.47 -2.83 -12.92
N LEU A 172 -4.08 -3.87 -12.17
CA LEU A 172 -4.31 -5.26 -12.54
C LEU A 172 -5.60 -5.77 -11.91
N TRP A 173 -6.35 -6.56 -12.67
CA TRP A 173 -7.41 -7.39 -12.10
C TRP A 173 -6.93 -8.84 -12.04
N ILE A 174 -6.59 -9.32 -10.84
CA ILE A 174 -6.08 -10.66 -10.57
C ILE A 174 -7.17 -11.42 -9.84
N HIS A 175 -7.71 -12.49 -10.47
CA HIS A 175 -8.89 -13.12 -9.90
C HIS A 175 -9.04 -14.60 -10.22
N GLY A 176 -9.67 -15.31 -9.27
CA GLY A 176 -10.28 -16.60 -9.50
C GLY A 176 -11.68 -16.50 -10.10
N PHE A 177 -12.40 -17.61 -10.08
CA PHE A 177 -13.83 -17.69 -10.36
C PHE A 177 -14.59 -18.06 -9.09
N GLN A 178 -15.83 -17.65 -8.99
CA GLN A 178 -16.71 -17.84 -7.82
C GLN A 178 -16.75 -19.28 -7.26
N SER A 179 -16.51 -20.30 -8.08
CA SER A 179 -16.49 -21.70 -7.67
C SER A 179 -15.10 -22.35 -7.70
N GLN A 180 -14.07 -21.60 -8.04
CA GLN A 180 -12.71 -22.12 -8.20
C GLN A 180 -12.01 -22.24 -6.84
N GLU A 181 -11.16 -23.25 -6.71
CA GLU A 181 -10.21 -23.33 -5.61
C GLU A 181 -8.82 -22.96 -6.12
N LEU A 182 -8.21 -21.96 -5.50
CA LEU A 182 -6.85 -21.52 -5.80
C LEU A 182 -6.20 -20.97 -4.52
N GLN A 183 -4.87 -21.12 -4.41
CA GLN A 183 -4.20 -20.85 -3.16
C GLN A 183 -3.77 -19.38 -3.02
N ARG A 184 -3.17 -18.76 -4.08
CA ARG A 184 -2.68 -17.37 -3.99
C ARG A 184 -2.99 -16.54 -5.21
N GLY A 185 -3.34 -15.29 -4.99
CA GLY A 185 -3.37 -14.29 -6.05
C GLY A 185 -1.95 -13.91 -6.47
N ILE A 186 -1.15 -13.44 -5.52
CA ILE A 186 0.25 -13.05 -5.72
C ILE A 186 1.13 -13.72 -4.68
N SER A 187 2.12 -14.50 -5.11
CA SER A 187 3.25 -14.96 -4.32
C SER A 187 4.35 -13.90 -4.41
N LEU A 188 4.58 -13.17 -3.30
CA LEU A 188 5.40 -11.95 -3.23
C LEU A 188 6.74 -12.24 -2.55
N ASN A 189 7.64 -12.94 -3.25
CA ASN A 189 8.98 -13.29 -2.79
C ASN A 189 10.08 -12.52 -3.53
N SER A 190 9.78 -11.31 -3.96
CA SER A 190 10.66 -10.38 -4.67
C SER A 190 11.23 -9.31 -3.73
N ALA A 191 11.93 -8.34 -4.29
CA ALA A 191 12.34 -7.09 -3.64
C ALA A 191 11.79 -5.89 -4.41
N GLU A 192 11.76 -4.72 -3.78
CA GLU A 192 11.44 -3.44 -4.43
C GLU A 192 10.19 -3.55 -5.34
N THR A 193 9.10 -4.00 -4.74
CA THR A 193 7.89 -4.33 -5.50
C THR A 193 6.72 -3.46 -5.09
N THR A 194 6.10 -2.82 -6.09
CA THR A 194 4.91 -1.99 -5.93
C THR A 194 3.69 -2.70 -6.53
N ILE A 195 2.62 -2.82 -5.75
CA ILE A 195 1.29 -3.29 -6.18
C ILE A 195 0.31 -2.14 -5.92
N ILE A 196 -0.19 -1.52 -6.99
CA ILE A 196 -0.97 -0.29 -6.87
C ILE A 196 -2.23 -0.31 -7.73
N ASN A 197 -3.30 0.33 -7.24
CA ASN A 197 -4.55 0.53 -7.98
C ASN A 197 -5.19 -0.75 -8.53
N SER A 198 -4.88 -1.90 -7.95
CA SER A 198 -5.27 -3.21 -8.47
C SER A 198 -6.49 -3.77 -7.75
N TYR A 199 -7.16 -4.74 -8.37
CA TYR A 199 -8.29 -5.47 -7.84
C TYR A 199 -7.93 -6.95 -7.77
N ILE A 200 -7.81 -7.50 -6.57
CA ILE A 200 -7.46 -8.92 -6.35
C ILE A 200 -8.67 -9.56 -5.69
N SER A 201 -9.29 -10.56 -6.32
CA SER A 201 -10.58 -11.08 -5.88
C SER A 201 -10.76 -12.59 -6.13
N GLU A 202 -11.74 -13.18 -5.45
CA GLU A 202 -12.09 -14.59 -5.56
C GLU A 202 -10.89 -15.52 -5.30
N ILE A 203 -10.09 -15.21 -4.27
CA ILE A 203 -8.96 -16.03 -3.83
C ILE A 203 -9.41 -16.87 -2.65
N HIS A 204 -9.81 -18.11 -2.90
CA HIS A 204 -10.41 -18.97 -1.89
C HIS A 204 -10.23 -20.47 -2.20
N ALA A 205 -10.26 -21.30 -1.14
CA ALA A 205 -10.31 -22.75 -1.20
C ALA A 205 -11.01 -23.32 0.03
N ILE A 206 -11.35 -24.60 -0.04
CA ILE A 206 -11.88 -25.39 1.07
C ILE A 206 -10.70 -26.14 1.70
N GLU A 207 -10.61 -26.17 3.04
CA GLU A 207 -9.61 -26.90 3.83
C GLU A 207 -8.13 -26.50 3.54
N THR A 208 -7.89 -25.43 2.81
CA THR A 208 -6.56 -24.94 2.48
C THR A 208 -6.46 -23.44 2.76
N ASP A 209 -5.34 -23.01 3.34
CA ASP A 209 -5.06 -21.59 3.55
C ASP A 209 -4.81 -20.90 2.20
N THR A 210 -5.50 -19.80 2.01
CA THR A 210 -5.46 -19.01 0.78
C THR A 210 -5.14 -17.56 1.06
N GLN A 211 -4.30 -16.94 0.22
CA GLN A 211 -3.90 -15.55 0.40
C GLN A 211 -4.04 -14.77 -0.91
N ALA A 212 -4.66 -13.60 -0.85
CA ALA A 212 -4.65 -12.71 -2.01
C ALA A 212 -3.20 -12.24 -2.31
N ILE A 213 -2.43 -11.91 -1.28
CA ILE A 213 -0.99 -11.58 -1.38
C ILE A 213 -0.25 -12.28 -0.24
N CYS A 214 0.80 -13.04 -0.56
CA CYS A 214 1.62 -13.70 0.46
C CYS A 214 3.11 -13.63 0.13
N GLY A 215 3.94 -13.19 1.10
CA GLY A 215 5.40 -13.12 0.97
C GLY A 215 6.11 -13.68 2.20
N TRP A 216 7.18 -14.47 1.98
CA TRP A 216 7.98 -15.03 3.09
C TRP A 216 9.48 -15.12 2.79
N ASN A 217 9.88 -15.09 1.51
CA ASN A 217 11.26 -15.28 1.05
C ASN A 217 11.79 -14.11 0.20
N GLY A 218 11.21 -12.94 0.34
CA GLY A 218 11.64 -11.70 -0.29
C GLY A 218 11.97 -10.64 0.76
N PRO A 219 13.03 -9.83 0.55
CA PRO A 219 13.51 -8.87 1.55
C PRO A 219 12.65 -7.60 1.66
N GLY A 220 11.87 -7.24 0.62
CA GLY A 220 11.26 -5.91 0.47
C GLY A 220 12.25 -4.91 -0.18
N PRO A 221 12.00 -3.58 -0.15
CA PRO A 221 10.76 -2.96 0.31
C PRO A 221 9.53 -3.34 -0.52
N TYR A 222 8.34 -3.18 0.09
CA TYR A 222 7.06 -3.44 -0.58
C TYR A 222 6.11 -2.28 -0.42
N HIS A 223 5.48 -1.86 -1.53
CA HIS A 223 4.44 -0.85 -1.54
C HIS A 223 3.13 -1.46 -2.06
N ILE A 224 2.15 -1.64 -1.16
CA ILE A 224 0.83 -2.19 -1.48
C ILE A 224 -0.19 -1.09 -1.25
N ILE A 225 -0.56 -0.37 -2.34
CA ILE A 225 -1.23 0.93 -2.21
C ILE A 225 -2.52 0.98 -3.05
N ASN A 226 -3.59 1.45 -2.45
CA ASN A 226 -4.88 1.68 -3.12
C ASN A 226 -5.42 0.45 -3.89
N ASN A 227 -5.35 -0.73 -3.29
CA ASN A 227 -5.90 -1.95 -3.90
C ASN A 227 -7.22 -2.37 -3.25
N HIS A 228 -8.06 -3.09 -3.98
CA HIS A 228 -9.12 -3.91 -3.44
C HIS A 228 -8.59 -5.34 -3.32
N ILE A 229 -8.71 -5.93 -2.14
CA ILE A 229 -8.04 -7.20 -1.83
C ILE A 229 -9.05 -8.14 -1.17
N GLU A 230 -9.32 -9.30 -1.79
CA GLU A 230 -10.16 -10.37 -1.28
C GLU A 230 -9.37 -11.67 -1.18
N GLY A 231 -9.30 -12.23 0.01
CA GLY A 231 -8.70 -13.54 0.28
C GLY A 231 -9.49 -14.25 1.39
N ALA A 232 -9.84 -15.51 1.20
CA ALA A 232 -10.70 -16.21 2.15
C ALA A 232 -9.96 -16.48 3.48
N ALA A 233 -8.78 -17.11 3.45
CA ALA A 233 -8.01 -17.26 4.67
C ALA A 233 -7.38 -15.92 5.07
N GLU A 234 -6.39 -15.41 4.34
CA GLU A 234 -5.82 -14.08 4.59
C GLU A 234 -5.87 -13.22 3.31
N ASN A 235 -6.18 -11.92 3.47
CA ASN A 235 -6.08 -11.02 2.32
C ASN A 235 -4.59 -10.71 2.06
N ILE A 236 -3.83 -10.38 3.12
CA ILE A 236 -2.37 -10.23 3.05
C ILE A 236 -1.71 -11.02 4.20
N MET A 237 -0.65 -11.77 3.88
CA MET A 237 0.20 -12.42 4.88
C MET A 237 1.68 -12.23 4.57
N PHE A 238 2.48 -11.89 5.60
CA PHE A 238 3.93 -11.96 5.54
C PHE A 238 4.45 -13.01 6.51
N GLY A 239 5.16 -14.02 5.98
CA GLY A 239 5.57 -15.23 6.68
C GLY A 239 4.70 -16.42 6.29
N GLY A 240 4.47 -17.37 7.23
CA GLY A 240 3.71 -18.61 7.00
C GLY A 240 4.54 -19.76 6.45
N ALA A 241 5.81 -19.53 6.11
CA ALA A 241 6.86 -20.48 5.87
C ALA A 241 8.20 -19.86 6.26
N ASP A 242 9.20 -20.69 6.58
CA ASP A 242 10.53 -20.17 6.89
C ASP A 242 11.25 -19.73 5.60
N PRO A 243 11.84 -18.54 5.56
CA PRO A 243 12.61 -18.08 4.41
C PRO A 243 13.80 -18.99 4.15
N LYS A 244 14.12 -19.22 2.89
CA LYS A 244 15.28 -20.02 2.47
C LYS A 244 16.56 -19.20 2.41
N ILE A 245 16.43 -17.87 2.34
CA ILE A 245 17.57 -16.95 2.44
C ILE A 245 17.89 -16.75 3.92
N PRO A 246 19.12 -17.06 4.38
CA PRO A 246 19.49 -16.92 5.77
C PRO A 246 19.34 -15.50 6.31
N ASN A 247 18.81 -15.37 7.53
CA ASN A 247 18.57 -14.10 8.24
C ASN A 247 17.60 -13.15 7.54
N LEU A 248 16.83 -13.62 6.58
CA LEU A 248 15.88 -12.78 5.86
C LEU A 248 14.63 -12.53 6.73
N VAL A 249 14.29 -11.26 6.84
CA VAL A 249 13.03 -10.76 7.36
C VAL A 249 12.45 -9.80 6.32
N PRO A 250 11.26 -10.07 5.76
CA PRO A 250 10.56 -9.10 4.91
C PRO A 250 10.47 -7.74 5.63
N SER A 251 10.93 -6.68 5.00
CA SER A 251 11.15 -5.40 5.70
C SER A 251 10.70 -4.23 4.85
N ASP A 252 10.47 -3.07 5.50
CA ASP A 252 10.10 -1.83 4.82
C ASP A 252 8.82 -2.02 4.00
N ILE A 253 7.77 -2.47 4.69
CA ILE A 253 6.49 -2.84 4.09
C ILE A 253 5.49 -1.71 4.29
N GLU A 254 5.00 -1.16 3.20
CA GLU A 254 3.99 -0.11 3.19
C GLU A 254 2.66 -0.66 2.65
N ILE A 255 1.62 -0.58 3.47
CA ILE A 255 0.26 -1.03 3.16
C ILE A 255 -0.67 0.15 3.37
N ARG A 256 -1.01 0.90 2.29
CA ARG A 256 -1.75 2.15 2.41
C ARG A 256 -3.00 2.20 1.55
N GLY A 257 -4.06 2.79 2.10
CA GLY A 257 -5.27 3.10 1.35
C GLY A 257 -5.94 1.89 0.69
N ASN A 258 -5.72 0.68 1.18
CA ASN A 258 -6.33 -0.52 0.61
C ASN A 258 -7.68 -0.82 1.24
N LEU A 259 -8.55 -1.47 0.48
CA LEU A 259 -9.75 -2.11 0.99
C LEU A 259 -9.48 -3.62 1.16
N PHE A 260 -9.37 -4.06 2.39
CA PHE A 260 -9.38 -5.47 2.77
C PHE A 260 -10.83 -5.90 2.93
N PHE A 261 -11.27 -6.81 2.09
CA PHE A 261 -12.68 -7.14 2.00
C PHE A 261 -12.89 -8.66 1.94
N LYS A 262 -13.91 -9.16 2.66
CA LYS A 262 -14.46 -10.51 2.45
C LYS A 262 -15.92 -10.39 2.03
N PRO A 263 -16.28 -10.89 0.83
CA PRO A 263 -17.67 -10.87 0.36
C PRO A 263 -18.62 -11.61 1.32
N LEU A 264 -19.76 -11.03 1.65
CA LEU A 264 -20.76 -11.70 2.47
C LEU A 264 -21.37 -12.94 1.79
N SER A 265 -21.24 -13.03 0.47
CA SER A 265 -21.58 -14.23 -0.31
C SER A 265 -20.76 -15.47 0.08
N TRP A 266 -19.67 -15.31 0.83
CA TRP A 266 -18.87 -16.40 1.39
C TRP A 266 -19.32 -16.82 2.81
N LYS A 267 -20.17 -16.01 3.45
CA LYS A 267 -20.59 -16.20 4.84
C LYS A 267 -21.82 -17.11 4.95
N VAL A 268 -21.66 -18.27 5.60
CA VAL A 268 -22.78 -19.17 5.87
C VAL A 268 -23.87 -18.45 6.67
N GLY A 269 -25.09 -18.51 6.22
CA GLY A 269 -26.26 -17.87 6.84
C GLY A 269 -26.52 -16.43 6.40
N ASP A 270 -25.67 -15.83 5.60
CA ASP A 270 -25.95 -14.54 4.96
C ASP A 270 -26.95 -14.75 3.79
N PRO A 271 -27.90 -13.85 3.55
CA PRO A 271 -28.85 -13.96 2.42
C PRO A 271 -28.18 -14.05 1.04
N SER A 272 -26.96 -13.53 0.89
CA SER A 272 -26.19 -13.59 -0.34
C SER A 272 -25.30 -14.83 -0.47
N TYR A 273 -25.32 -15.75 0.50
CA TYR A 273 -24.45 -16.92 0.54
C TYR A 273 -24.59 -17.83 -0.69
N LEU A 274 -23.48 -18.16 -1.34
CA LEU A 274 -23.46 -18.89 -2.60
C LEU A 274 -23.29 -20.42 -2.45
N GLY A 275 -23.43 -20.93 -1.23
CA GLY A 275 -23.49 -22.37 -0.97
C GLY A 275 -22.13 -23.06 -0.85
N ARG A 276 -21.00 -22.34 -0.91
CA ARG A 276 -19.65 -22.88 -0.68
C ARG A 276 -19.03 -22.34 0.60
N ARG A 277 -18.62 -23.22 1.49
CA ARG A 277 -18.00 -22.90 2.76
C ARG A 277 -16.50 -22.81 2.60
N TRP A 278 -16.01 -21.58 2.37
CA TRP A 278 -14.59 -21.29 2.24
C TRP A 278 -13.90 -21.25 3.61
N THR A 279 -12.59 -21.54 3.66
CA THR A 279 -11.78 -21.40 4.87
C THR A 279 -11.55 -19.92 5.18
N ILE A 280 -12.27 -19.35 6.15
CA ILE A 280 -12.19 -17.93 6.51
C ILE A 280 -11.31 -17.76 7.76
N LYS A 281 -10.31 -16.86 7.70
CA LYS A 281 -9.42 -16.53 8.83
C LYS A 281 -9.30 -15.02 9.05
N ASN A 282 -8.16 -14.43 8.71
CA ASN A 282 -7.82 -13.04 9.01
C ASN A 282 -7.91 -12.15 7.76
N LEU A 283 -7.89 -10.82 7.93
CA LEU A 283 -7.69 -9.86 6.83
C LEU A 283 -6.19 -9.56 6.64
N LEU A 284 -5.46 -9.42 7.74
CA LEU A 284 -4.00 -9.19 7.71
C LEU A 284 -3.31 -10.04 8.77
N GLU A 285 -2.28 -10.77 8.38
CA GLU A 285 -1.44 -11.52 9.32
C GLU A 285 0.04 -11.28 9.07
N LEU A 286 0.78 -10.89 10.12
CA LEU A 286 2.23 -10.79 10.11
C LEU A 286 2.82 -11.90 10.97
N LYS A 287 3.61 -12.79 10.35
CA LYS A 287 4.35 -13.89 11.02
C LYS A 287 5.86 -13.70 10.98
N ASN A 288 6.36 -12.96 9.99
CA ASN A 288 7.76 -12.57 9.88
C ASN A 288 7.80 -11.26 9.08
N ALA A 289 7.96 -10.12 9.75
CA ALA A 289 7.98 -8.81 9.11
C ALA A 289 8.59 -7.75 10.04
N ARG A 290 9.22 -6.72 9.49
CA ARG A 290 9.85 -5.64 10.24
C ARG A 290 9.71 -4.31 9.52
N ARG A 291 9.57 -3.21 10.28
CA ARG A 291 9.33 -1.84 9.76
C ARG A 291 8.15 -1.80 8.80
N VAL A 292 6.96 -2.05 9.37
CA VAL A 292 5.71 -2.17 8.62
C VAL A 292 4.82 -0.97 8.92
N THR A 293 4.41 -0.26 7.87
CA THR A 293 3.43 0.82 7.96
C THR A 293 2.10 0.37 7.37
N ILE A 294 1.04 0.37 8.17
CA ILE A 294 -0.32 0.01 7.78
C ILE A 294 -1.20 1.24 8.04
N ASP A 295 -1.47 2.02 6.98
CA ASP A 295 -2.03 3.36 7.14
C ASP A 295 -3.19 3.63 6.19
N GLY A 296 -4.27 4.22 6.69
CA GLY A 296 -5.41 4.63 5.87
C GLY A 296 -6.19 3.49 5.21
N ASN A 297 -6.10 2.25 5.71
CA ASN A 297 -6.81 1.13 5.10
C ASN A 297 -8.21 0.96 5.72
N ILE A 298 -9.10 0.29 4.97
CA ILE A 298 -10.37 -0.20 5.47
C ILE A 298 -10.32 -1.72 5.55
N PHE A 299 -10.53 -2.26 6.75
CA PHE A 299 -10.65 -3.68 7.05
C PHE A 299 -12.12 -4.00 7.26
N GLN A 300 -12.75 -4.66 6.29
CA GLN A 300 -14.19 -4.85 6.27
C GLN A 300 -14.59 -6.32 6.10
N ASN A 301 -15.51 -6.76 6.94
CA ASN A 301 -16.09 -8.09 6.96
C ASN A 301 -15.10 -9.18 7.37
N ASN A 302 -15.21 -9.64 8.59
CA ASN A 302 -14.54 -10.86 9.05
C ASN A 302 -15.41 -11.54 10.12
N TRP A 303 -15.53 -12.84 10.05
CA TRP A 303 -16.42 -13.61 10.94
C TRP A 303 -15.76 -14.90 11.41
N VAL A 304 -16.34 -15.52 12.44
CA VAL A 304 -15.90 -16.81 12.96
C VAL A 304 -16.18 -17.89 11.93
N GLU A 305 -15.15 -18.60 11.51
CA GLU A 305 -15.23 -19.77 10.64
C GLU A 305 -14.09 -20.75 10.97
N ALA A 306 -12.97 -20.72 10.23
CA ALA A 306 -11.80 -21.55 10.52
C ALA A 306 -10.96 -20.99 11.69
N GLN A 307 -11.14 -19.72 12.02
CA GLN A 307 -10.55 -19.05 13.20
C GLN A 307 -11.57 -18.14 13.90
N ALA A 308 -11.16 -17.53 15.01
CA ALA A 308 -12.00 -16.73 15.89
C ALA A 308 -12.53 -15.41 15.26
N GLY A 309 -12.22 -15.11 14.01
CA GLY A 309 -12.73 -13.91 13.34
C GLY A 309 -12.00 -12.61 13.71
N THR A 310 -10.78 -12.69 14.24
CA THR A 310 -9.89 -11.55 14.46
C THR A 310 -9.31 -11.10 13.12
N PRO A 311 -9.56 -9.85 12.67
CA PRO A 311 -9.16 -9.41 11.34
C PRO A 311 -7.67 -9.14 11.20
N VAL A 312 -6.97 -8.69 12.27
CA VAL A 312 -5.56 -8.29 12.24
C VAL A 312 -4.77 -9.07 13.28
N VAL A 313 -3.73 -9.77 12.86
CA VAL A 313 -2.92 -10.65 13.73
C VAL A 313 -1.44 -10.35 13.56
N PHE A 314 -0.77 -10.03 14.67
CA PHE A 314 0.67 -9.84 14.77
C PHE A 314 1.25 -10.94 15.65
N THR A 315 1.83 -11.98 15.03
CA THR A 315 2.30 -13.17 15.72
C THR A 315 3.57 -13.67 15.05
N ALA A 316 4.74 -13.32 15.57
CA ALA A 316 6.00 -13.82 15.03
C ALA A 316 6.05 -15.35 15.09
N ARG A 317 6.44 -15.98 13.97
CA ARG A 317 6.55 -17.44 13.85
C ARG A 317 7.82 -17.85 13.12
N ASN A 318 8.55 -18.77 13.73
CA ASN A 318 9.57 -19.61 13.11
C ASN A 318 8.87 -20.91 12.70
N GLN A 319 8.21 -20.90 11.55
CA GLN A 319 7.18 -21.88 11.16
C GLN A 319 7.67 -23.32 11.19
N ASP A 320 8.80 -23.60 10.54
CA ASP A 320 9.39 -24.93 10.42
C ASP A 320 10.56 -25.16 11.41
N GLY A 321 10.94 -24.11 12.17
CA GLY A 321 12.05 -24.15 13.12
C GLY A 321 13.42 -23.84 12.54
N ASN A 322 13.50 -23.37 11.30
CA ASN A 322 14.76 -23.09 10.61
C ASN A 322 15.09 -21.59 10.53
N ALA A 323 14.18 -20.72 10.97
CA ALA A 323 14.34 -19.27 10.96
C ALA A 323 14.18 -18.66 12.37
N PRO A 324 15.09 -18.94 13.32
CA PRO A 324 15.00 -18.43 14.70
C PRO A 324 15.11 -16.89 14.79
N TRP A 325 15.47 -16.22 13.72
CA TRP A 325 15.50 -14.75 13.57
C TRP A 325 14.16 -14.13 13.18
N SER A 326 13.13 -14.94 12.97
CA SER A 326 11.79 -14.42 12.61
C SER A 326 11.27 -13.47 13.69
N VAL A 327 10.74 -12.33 13.27
CA VAL A 327 10.21 -11.27 14.15
C VAL A 327 8.96 -10.64 13.55
N VAL A 328 8.14 -10.02 14.42
CA VAL A 328 7.17 -9.01 14.02
C VAL A 328 7.46 -7.77 14.87
N GLU A 329 8.08 -6.77 14.27
CA GLU A 329 8.56 -5.61 15.02
C GLU A 329 8.53 -4.31 14.21
N ASP A 330 8.50 -3.19 14.93
CA ASP A 330 8.43 -1.85 14.35
C ASP A 330 7.20 -1.71 13.41
N VAL A 331 6.02 -2.12 13.92
CA VAL A 331 4.75 -2.04 13.17
C VAL A 331 3.98 -0.81 13.60
N THR A 332 3.57 0.00 12.61
CA THR A 332 2.69 1.16 12.81
C THR A 332 1.35 0.87 12.10
N PHE A 333 0.28 0.83 12.89
CA PHE A 333 -1.10 0.63 12.42
C PHE A 333 -1.90 1.90 12.71
N THR A 334 -2.06 2.76 11.69
CA THR A 334 -2.59 4.12 11.87
C THR A 334 -3.68 4.46 10.86
N ASN A 335 -4.59 5.33 11.24
CA ASN A 335 -5.62 5.88 10.35
C ASN A 335 -6.47 4.80 9.64
N ASN A 336 -6.62 3.63 10.25
CA ASN A 336 -7.40 2.55 9.65
C ASN A 336 -8.83 2.53 10.24
N THR A 337 -9.76 2.05 9.42
CA THR A 337 -11.10 1.69 9.86
C THR A 337 -11.24 0.18 9.86
N VAL A 338 -11.60 -0.40 11.01
CA VAL A 338 -11.94 -1.83 11.16
C VAL A 338 -13.43 -1.92 11.42
N THR A 339 -14.17 -2.54 10.50
CA THR A 339 -15.64 -2.53 10.56
C THR A 339 -16.26 -3.88 10.17
N ASN A 340 -17.36 -4.22 10.83
CA ASN A 340 -18.12 -5.46 10.61
C ASN A 340 -17.24 -6.71 10.77
N THR A 341 -16.49 -6.78 11.88
CA THR A 341 -15.59 -7.88 12.23
C THR A 341 -15.93 -8.45 13.60
N GLN A 342 -15.49 -9.67 13.90
CA GLN A 342 -15.78 -10.26 15.22
C GLN A 342 -14.87 -9.76 16.33
N GLY A 343 -13.64 -9.37 15.99
CA GLY A 343 -12.64 -8.80 16.89
C GLY A 343 -11.88 -7.66 16.21
N GLY A 344 -10.81 -7.20 16.82
CA GLY A 344 -9.95 -6.15 16.27
C GLY A 344 -8.52 -6.63 16.00
N VAL A 345 -7.55 -6.34 16.88
CA VAL A 345 -6.14 -6.65 16.71
C VAL A 345 -5.67 -7.63 17.79
N SER A 346 -5.03 -8.73 17.39
CA SER A 346 -4.37 -9.68 18.29
C SER A 346 -2.85 -9.57 18.17
N ILE A 347 -2.16 -9.48 19.31
CA ILE A 347 -0.70 -9.42 19.41
C ILE A 347 -0.23 -10.54 20.32
N LEU A 348 0.50 -11.50 19.79
CA LEU A 348 1.14 -12.56 20.55
C LEU A 348 2.66 -12.32 20.58
N ARG A 349 3.24 -12.12 21.78
CA ARG A 349 4.67 -11.89 21.94
C ARG A 349 5.49 -13.08 21.45
N THR A 350 5.21 -14.24 21.99
CA THR A 350 5.90 -15.51 21.68
C THR A 350 5.09 -16.68 22.21
N SER A 351 5.29 -17.86 21.67
CA SER A 351 4.74 -19.11 22.17
C SER A 351 5.75 -20.24 21.99
N ALA A 352 5.48 -21.39 22.61
CA ALA A 352 6.29 -22.59 22.41
C ALA A 352 6.38 -23.01 20.92
N GLU A 353 5.31 -22.76 20.16
CA GLU A 353 5.26 -23.02 18.72
C GLU A 353 6.05 -21.98 17.90
N SER A 354 6.30 -20.80 18.44
CA SER A 354 7.04 -19.73 17.75
C SER A 354 8.55 -19.97 17.70
N LYS A 355 9.09 -20.93 18.48
CA LYS A 355 10.48 -21.40 18.45
C LYS A 355 11.52 -20.26 18.53
N GLY A 356 11.29 -19.28 19.40
CA GLY A 356 12.19 -18.14 19.62
C GLY A 356 11.85 -16.87 18.85
N ALA A 357 10.89 -16.88 17.93
CA ALA A 357 10.38 -15.69 17.27
C ALA A 357 9.69 -14.74 18.27
N ILE A 358 9.82 -13.42 18.08
CA ILE A 358 9.32 -12.41 19.03
C ILE A 358 8.55 -11.31 18.30
N THR A 359 7.41 -10.90 18.91
CA THR A 359 6.63 -9.72 18.49
C THR A 359 6.82 -8.59 19.51
N SER A 360 7.17 -7.39 19.05
CA SER A 360 7.41 -6.21 19.90
C SER A 360 7.36 -4.90 19.11
N ARG A 361 7.32 -3.77 19.82
CA ARG A 361 7.33 -2.40 19.26
C ARG A 361 6.21 -2.17 18.22
N ILE A 362 4.97 -2.36 18.69
CA ILE A 362 3.76 -2.19 17.89
C ILE A 362 3.06 -0.91 18.31
N ARG A 363 2.75 -0.05 17.36
CA ARG A 363 1.95 1.16 17.56
C ARG A 363 0.61 1.05 16.84
N ILE A 364 -0.48 1.24 17.59
CA ILE A 364 -1.86 1.28 17.07
C ILE A 364 -2.44 2.65 17.43
N SER A 365 -2.58 3.55 16.47
CA SER A 365 -3.03 4.91 16.79
C SER A 365 -3.91 5.53 15.71
N ASN A 366 -4.82 6.38 16.14
CA ASN A 366 -5.74 7.12 15.27
C ASN A 366 -6.62 6.22 14.39
N ASN A 367 -7.09 5.10 14.93
CA ASN A 367 -7.96 4.17 14.20
C ASN A 367 -9.40 4.24 14.72
N VAL A 368 -10.35 3.87 13.86
CA VAL A 368 -11.73 3.58 14.23
C VAL A 368 -11.98 2.09 14.20
N PHE A 369 -12.53 1.57 15.28
CA PHE A 369 -13.05 0.21 15.38
C PHE A 369 -14.56 0.30 15.61
N GLU A 370 -15.35 -0.10 14.61
CA GLU A 370 -16.81 0.00 14.68
C GLU A 370 -17.49 -1.29 14.25
N LYS A 371 -18.70 -1.54 14.75
CA LYS A 371 -19.45 -2.78 14.46
C LYS A 371 -18.60 -4.03 14.75
N ILE A 372 -17.82 -3.96 15.82
CA ILE A 372 -17.02 -5.09 16.29
C ILE A 372 -17.93 -6.03 17.07
N GLY A 373 -17.85 -7.33 16.77
CA GLY A 373 -18.68 -8.36 17.40
C GLY A 373 -18.27 -8.68 18.85
N LEU A 374 -18.42 -9.94 19.21
CA LEU A 374 -18.26 -10.39 20.61
C LEU A 374 -16.81 -10.57 21.07
N PHE A 375 -15.84 -10.71 20.16
CA PHE A 375 -14.43 -10.88 20.55
C PHE A 375 -13.76 -9.54 20.79
N ASP A 376 -12.65 -9.52 21.48
CA ASP A 376 -11.99 -8.32 22.00
C ASP A 376 -11.48 -7.39 20.89
N ALA A 377 -11.50 -6.09 21.14
CA ALA A 377 -10.94 -5.12 20.20
C ALA A 377 -9.41 -5.21 20.15
N PHE A 378 -8.79 -5.46 21.29
CA PHE A 378 -7.35 -5.72 21.39
C PHE A 378 -7.10 -6.93 22.28
N VAL A 379 -6.27 -7.86 21.81
CA VAL A 379 -5.83 -9.04 22.56
C VAL A 379 -4.32 -9.03 22.67
N LEU A 380 -3.80 -8.99 23.90
CA LEU A 380 -2.37 -9.00 24.21
C LEU A 380 -2.00 -10.32 24.85
N LEU A 381 -1.29 -11.17 24.13
CA LEU A 381 -0.95 -12.53 24.56
C LEU A 381 0.54 -12.66 24.90
N ASN A 382 0.82 -13.33 26.01
CA ASN A 382 2.18 -13.58 26.51
C ASN A 382 2.98 -12.29 26.74
N ASN A 383 2.32 -11.23 27.20
CA ASN A 383 2.92 -9.99 27.68
C ASN A 383 3.88 -9.33 26.67
N PRO A 384 3.39 -8.88 25.51
CA PRO A 384 4.24 -8.25 24.50
C PRO A 384 4.86 -6.95 25.02
N ASN A 385 6.08 -6.63 24.54
CA ASN A 385 6.81 -5.42 24.95
C ASN A 385 6.60 -4.28 23.98
N ASP A 386 6.65 -3.05 24.52
CA ASP A 386 6.62 -1.79 23.77
C ASP A 386 5.38 -1.68 22.85
N ILE A 387 4.21 -1.85 23.44
CA ILE A 387 2.92 -1.74 22.76
C ILE A 387 2.30 -0.38 23.08
N GLN A 388 1.89 0.34 22.03
CA GLN A 388 1.21 1.62 22.15
C GLN A 388 -0.17 1.56 21.50
N ILE A 389 -1.21 1.88 22.27
CA ILE A 389 -2.61 1.97 21.82
C ILE A 389 -3.08 3.40 22.17
N THR A 390 -3.10 4.29 21.16
CA THR A 390 -3.30 5.72 21.42
C THR A 390 -4.25 6.38 20.42
N HIS A 391 -5.07 7.32 20.86
CA HIS A 391 -6.00 8.06 19.99
C HIS A 391 -6.95 7.20 19.16
N ASN A 392 -7.30 6.00 19.61
CA ASN A 392 -8.29 5.19 18.91
C ASN A 392 -9.69 5.46 19.42
N THR A 393 -10.68 5.33 18.55
CA THR A 393 -12.09 5.32 18.92
C THR A 393 -12.65 3.92 18.63
N VAL A 394 -13.20 3.28 19.67
CA VAL A 394 -13.63 1.87 19.65
C VAL A 394 -15.08 1.76 20.09
N PHE A 395 -15.93 1.22 19.22
CA PHE A 395 -17.33 0.92 19.47
C PHE A 395 -17.57 -0.59 19.42
N LYS A 396 -17.83 -1.19 20.58
CA LYS A 396 -18.11 -2.63 20.68
C LYS A 396 -18.86 -3.01 21.96
N GLY A 397 -19.45 -4.21 21.98
CA GLY A 397 -20.19 -4.75 23.12
C GLY A 397 -19.46 -5.77 24.01
N GLY A 398 -18.22 -6.19 23.69
CA GLY A 398 -17.39 -7.08 24.51
C GLY A 398 -16.23 -6.35 25.17
N ASN A 399 -15.17 -7.09 25.62
CA ASN A 399 -14.00 -6.45 26.22
C ASN A 399 -13.28 -5.57 25.20
N ILE A 400 -12.79 -4.42 25.65
CA ILE A 400 -11.98 -3.55 24.80
C ILE A 400 -10.56 -4.14 24.67
N ILE A 401 -9.93 -4.45 25.82
CA ILE A 401 -8.58 -5.02 25.84
C ILE A 401 -8.61 -6.27 26.73
N THR A 402 -8.19 -7.39 26.20
CA THR A 402 -7.92 -8.60 26.99
C THR A 402 -6.44 -8.89 27.00
N ILE A 403 -5.92 -9.21 28.18
CA ILE A 403 -4.54 -9.59 28.41
C ILE A 403 -4.53 -11.02 28.98
N ASP A 404 -3.74 -11.90 28.38
CA ASP A 404 -3.57 -13.27 28.81
C ASP A 404 -2.13 -13.72 28.62
N ALA A 405 -1.66 -14.65 29.45
CA ALA A 405 -0.30 -15.18 29.33
C ALA A 405 -0.21 -16.60 29.89
N ASP A 406 0.61 -17.41 29.25
CA ASP A 406 0.96 -18.73 29.74
C ASP A 406 1.60 -18.65 31.16
N PRO A 407 1.34 -19.61 32.06
CA PRO A 407 1.95 -19.63 33.38
C PRO A 407 3.48 -19.53 33.32
N GLY A 408 4.04 -18.62 34.11
CA GLY A 408 5.49 -18.40 34.16
C GLY A 408 6.04 -17.44 33.10
N THR A 409 5.21 -16.89 32.23
CA THR A 409 5.63 -15.84 31.28
C THR A 409 6.08 -14.58 32.02
N PRO A 410 7.28 -14.06 31.76
CA PRO A 410 7.72 -12.80 32.35
C PRO A 410 6.78 -11.63 32.01
N LYS A 411 6.59 -10.72 32.96
CA LYS A 411 5.80 -9.50 32.71
C LYS A 411 6.36 -8.71 31.53
N GLY A 412 5.46 -8.13 30.77
CA GLY A 412 5.79 -7.21 29.68
C GLY A 412 6.30 -5.85 30.19
N THR A 413 6.88 -5.08 29.30
CA THR A 413 7.36 -3.71 29.55
C THR A 413 6.85 -2.74 28.49
N GLY A 414 6.73 -1.46 28.82
CA GLY A 414 6.48 -0.41 27.86
C GLY A 414 5.06 -0.40 27.27
N LEU A 415 4.05 -0.92 27.98
CA LEU A 415 2.67 -0.79 27.53
C LEU A 415 2.17 0.64 27.72
N VAL A 416 1.67 1.26 26.65
CA VAL A 416 1.06 2.61 26.68
C VAL A 416 -0.35 2.54 26.11
N ILE A 417 -1.34 2.85 26.93
CA ILE A 417 -2.75 2.99 26.55
C ILE A 417 -3.18 4.38 26.97
N ARG A 418 -3.34 5.30 26.02
CA ARG A 418 -3.69 6.69 26.34
C ARG A 418 -4.48 7.37 25.25
N ASP A 419 -5.23 8.39 25.64
CA ASP A 419 -5.96 9.28 24.74
C ASP A 419 -6.98 8.53 23.85
N ASN A 420 -7.56 7.39 24.31
CA ASN A 420 -8.52 6.61 23.56
C ASN A 420 -9.96 6.89 24.02
N LEU A 421 -10.92 6.76 23.10
CA LEU A 421 -12.34 6.70 23.38
C LEU A 421 -12.83 5.25 23.24
N PHE A 422 -13.13 4.61 24.34
CA PHE A 422 -13.70 3.27 24.41
C PHE A 422 -15.18 3.35 24.79
N SER A 423 -16.04 2.76 23.97
CA SER A 423 -17.48 2.70 24.23
C SER A 423 -17.81 1.77 25.41
N GLU A 424 -19.08 1.77 25.79
CA GLU A 424 -19.63 0.77 26.71
C GLU A 424 -19.38 -0.64 26.16
N GLY A 425 -19.03 -1.57 27.05
CA GLY A 425 -18.70 -2.94 26.72
C GLY A 425 -18.62 -3.83 27.94
N GLY A 426 -17.99 -5.00 27.79
CA GLY A 426 -17.72 -5.93 28.88
C GLY A 426 -16.76 -5.29 29.88
N TYR A 427 -15.47 -5.33 29.60
CA TYR A 427 -14.41 -4.70 30.40
C TYR A 427 -13.57 -3.75 29.55
N GLY A 428 -13.10 -2.66 30.15
CA GLY A 428 -12.17 -1.74 29.49
C GLY A 428 -10.78 -2.39 29.32
N VAL A 429 -10.24 -2.97 30.39
CA VAL A 429 -9.06 -3.85 30.38
C VAL A 429 -9.38 -5.06 31.25
N PHE A 430 -9.23 -6.26 30.70
CA PHE A 430 -9.46 -7.50 31.40
C PHE A 430 -8.20 -8.36 31.37
N GLY A 431 -7.78 -8.88 32.53
CA GLY A 431 -6.69 -9.84 32.68
C GLY A 431 -7.23 -11.23 33.03
N SER A 432 -6.96 -12.23 32.21
CA SER A 432 -7.37 -13.61 32.45
C SER A 432 -6.88 -14.09 33.83
N GLY A 433 -7.80 -14.57 34.67
CA GLY A 433 -7.48 -15.03 36.03
C GLY A 433 -7.12 -13.93 37.04
N ILE A 434 -7.12 -12.65 36.66
CA ILE A 434 -6.79 -11.50 37.55
C ILE A 434 -7.98 -10.58 37.73
N GLY A 435 -8.72 -10.27 36.66
CA GLY A 435 -9.86 -9.37 36.68
C GLY A 435 -9.65 -8.08 35.89
N GLU A 436 -10.38 -7.00 36.26
CA GLU A 436 -10.48 -5.76 35.50
C GLU A 436 -9.51 -4.68 35.98
N GLY A 437 -9.06 -3.83 35.05
CA GLY A 437 -8.46 -2.52 35.33
C GLY A 437 -7.00 -2.58 35.80
N ALA A 438 -6.66 -1.78 36.83
CA ALA A 438 -5.29 -1.68 37.37
C ALA A 438 -4.70 -3.03 37.79
N PRO A 439 -5.44 -3.93 38.46
CA PRO A 439 -4.92 -5.27 38.79
C PRO A 439 -4.47 -6.07 37.55
N ALA A 440 -5.20 -6.00 36.44
CA ALA A 440 -4.81 -6.64 35.19
C ALA A 440 -3.52 -6.04 34.62
N LEU A 441 -3.43 -4.71 34.57
CA LEU A 441 -2.24 -4.02 34.09
C LEU A 441 -1.01 -4.34 34.93
N GLU A 442 -1.12 -4.29 36.26
CA GLU A 442 -0.05 -4.60 37.22
C GLU A 442 0.33 -6.07 37.21
N GLY A 443 -0.65 -6.95 36.99
CA GLY A 443 -0.43 -8.40 36.94
C GLY A 443 0.43 -8.83 35.76
N TYR A 444 0.23 -8.22 34.60
CA TYR A 444 0.86 -8.63 33.35
C TYR A 444 2.03 -7.76 32.91
N PHE A 445 2.13 -6.51 33.37
CA PHE A 445 3.18 -5.57 32.95
C PHE A 445 3.95 -5.00 34.15
N SER A 446 5.27 -4.92 34.03
CA SER A 446 6.15 -4.31 35.01
C SER A 446 6.31 -2.79 34.81
N SER A 447 6.02 -2.32 33.61
CA SER A 447 5.90 -0.87 33.31
C SER A 447 4.77 -0.63 32.32
N TYR A 448 3.87 0.28 32.67
CA TYR A 448 2.73 0.68 31.83
C TYR A 448 2.33 2.12 32.07
N VAL A 449 1.64 2.69 31.08
CA VAL A 449 0.91 3.97 31.16
C VAL A 449 -0.54 3.70 30.76
N TYR A 450 -1.49 4.07 31.61
CA TYR A 450 -2.92 4.09 31.27
C TYR A 450 -3.50 5.44 31.68
N SER A 451 -3.70 6.36 30.74
CA SER A 451 -4.06 7.75 31.08
C SER A 451 -4.88 8.43 29.98
N LYS A 452 -5.74 9.36 30.40
CA LYS A 452 -6.57 10.14 29.47
C LYS A 452 -7.46 9.29 28.55
N ASN A 453 -7.78 8.05 28.93
CA ASN A 453 -8.76 7.25 28.20
C ASN A 453 -10.16 7.53 28.73
N ASN A 454 -11.18 7.39 27.89
CA ASN A 454 -12.54 7.16 28.33
C ASN A 454 -12.85 5.68 28.25
N ALA A 455 -13.10 5.03 29.40
CA ALA A 455 -13.58 3.65 29.49
C ALA A 455 -15.05 3.68 29.89
N ALA A 456 -15.95 3.90 28.93
CA ALA A 456 -17.35 4.24 29.15
C ALA A 456 -18.08 3.23 30.05
N GLY A 457 -18.80 3.72 31.05
CA GLY A 457 -19.62 2.92 31.95
C GLY A 457 -18.84 2.02 32.92
N ARG A 458 -17.50 2.23 33.08
CA ARG A 458 -16.68 1.45 34.01
C ARG A 458 -16.59 2.11 35.38
N GLU A 459 -16.22 1.33 36.38
CA GLU A 459 -16.02 1.78 37.76
C GLU A 459 -14.65 2.47 37.88
N GLY A 460 -14.61 3.77 38.08
CA GLY A 460 -13.39 4.56 38.05
C GLY A 460 -12.31 4.15 39.05
N PHE A 461 -12.70 3.56 40.21
CA PHE A 461 -11.76 3.08 41.21
C PHE A 461 -10.96 1.83 40.75
N MET A 462 -11.42 1.14 39.70
CA MET A 462 -10.72 -0.01 39.11
C MET A 462 -9.55 0.40 38.21
N TYR A 463 -9.42 1.66 37.87
CA TYR A 463 -8.43 2.14 36.88
C TYR A 463 -7.51 3.21 37.47
N PRO A 464 -6.30 3.40 36.90
CA PRO A 464 -5.43 4.50 37.29
C PRO A 464 -6.13 5.86 37.20
N VAL A 465 -5.75 6.78 38.05
CA VAL A 465 -6.31 8.16 38.07
C VAL A 465 -6.03 8.90 36.76
N GLY A 466 -6.87 9.89 36.42
CA GLY A 466 -6.70 10.70 35.20
C GLY A 466 -7.38 10.15 33.97
N ASN A 467 -8.26 9.16 34.12
CA ASN A 467 -9.10 8.61 33.07
C ASN A 467 -10.57 9.04 33.26
N SER A 468 -11.40 8.88 32.25
CA SER A 468 -12.82 9.20 32.24
C SER A 468 -13.66 7.92 32.03
N PHE A 469 -14.94 7.97 32.47
CA PHE A 469 -15.83 6.80 32.46
C PHE A 469 -17.24 7.16 31.99
N VAL A 470 -17.37 8.27 31.28
CA VAL A 470 -18.67 8.75 30.79
C VAL A 470 -19.19 7.89 29.64
N LEU A 471 -20.50 7.77 29.52
CA LEU A 471 -21.13 7.00 28.46
C LEU A 471 -20.85 7.60 27.07
N SER A 472 -20.87 6.78 26.04
CA SER A 472 -20.61 7.21 24.65
C SER A 472 -21.55 8.34 24.21
N SER A 473 -22.80 8.34 24.69
CA SER A 473 -23.77 9.41 24.45
C SER A 473 -23.38 10.77 25.05
N GLN A 474 -22.43 10.78 26.00
CA GLN A 474 -21.94 11.98 26.68
C GLN A 474 -20.59 12.45 26.13
N VAL A 475 -19.97 11.71 25.21
CA VAL A 475 -18.70 12.06 24.58
C VAL A 475 -18.84 13.33 23.73
N GLY A 476 -20.01 13.54 23.12
CA GLY A 476 -20.25 14.72 22.30
C GLY A 476 -19.75 14.58 20.87
N PHE A 477 -19.97 13.43 20.23
CA PHE A 477 -19.74 13.26 18.80
C PHE A 477 -20.70 14.13 17.97
N VAL A 478 -20.26 14.60 16.81
CA VAL A 478 -21.09 15.38 15.88
C VAL A 478 -22.24 14.54 15.34
N ASP A 479 -21.96 13.29 14.91
CA ASP A 479 -22.98 12.34 14.46
C ASP A 479 -22.40 10.90 14.54
N GLN A 480 -22.49 10.29 15.71
CA GLN A 480 -22.00 8.93 15.93
C GLN A 480 -22.72 7.90 15.04
N ALA A 481 -24.03 8.05 14.86
CA ALA A 481 -24.84 7.10 14.09
C ALA A 481 -24.52 7.15 12.59
N GLY A 482 -24.21 8.34 12.07
CA GLY A 482 -23.78 8.55 10.70
C GLY A 482 -22.27 8.37 10.47
N GLY A 483 -21.50 7.90 11.47
CA GLY A 483 -20.05 7.66 11.36
C GLY A 483 -19.19 8.93 11.39
N ASN A 484 -19.75 10.07 11.79
CA ASN A 484 -18.97 11.29 12.00
C ASN A 484 -18.51 11.40 13.46
N TYR A 485 -17.37 10.85 13.74
CA TYR A 485 -16.77 10.77 15.09
C TYR A 485 -15.99 12.04 15.49
N ARG A 486 -16.12 13.14 14.76
CA ARG A 486 -15.60 14.45 15.21
C ARG A 486 -16.26 14.86 16.51
N LEU A 487 -15.48 15.49 17.39
CA LEU A 487 -16.01 16.01 18.64
C LEU A 487 -16.62 17.40 18.42
N THR A 488 -17.79 17.65 19.04
CA THR A 488 -18.38 19.00 19.11
C THR A 488 -17.50 19.94 19.94
N SER A 489 -17.66 21.24 19.76
CA SER A 489 -16.91 22.24 20.55
C SER A 489 -17.19 22.18 22.07
N SER A 490 -18.30 21.57 22.47
CA SER A 490 -18.69 21.40 23.89
C SER A 490 -18.24 20.05 24.47
N SER A 491 -17.61 19.17 23.68
CA SER A 491 -17.15 17.88 24.17
C SER A 491 -16.05 18.05 25.25
N PRO A 492 -16.14 17.33 26.37
CA PRO A 492 -15.11 17.36 27.42
C PRO A 492 -13.78 16.72 26.94
N PHE A 493 -13.78 16.04 25.80
CA PHE A 493 -12.62 15.38 25.20
C PHE A 493 -11.93 16.21 24.12
N LYS A 494 -12.49 17.38 23.79
CA LYS A 494 -11.92 18.33 22.84
C LYS A 494 -10.64 18.94 23.38
N ASN A 495 -9.51 18.81 22.67
CA ASN A 495 -8.18 19.27 23.06
C ASN A 495 -7.72 18.76 24.44
N ALA A 496 -8.25 17.63 24.91
CA ALA A 496 -8.00 17.11 26.26
C ALA A 496 -6.91 16.03 26.33
N GLY A 497 -6.37 15.62 25.19
CA GLY A 497 -5.32 14.62 25.07
C GLY A 497 -4.00 15.04 25.72
N THR A 498 -3.11 14.09 25.92
CA THR A 498 -1.78 14.33 26.52
C THR A 498 -0.89 15.19 25.64
N ASP A 499 -1.17 15.25 24.35
CA ASP A 499 -0.49 16.04 23.32
C ASP A 499 -1.24 17.33 22.92
N GLY A 500 -2.35 17.62 23.60
CA GLY A 500 -3.19 18.79 23.34
C GLY A 500 -4.17 18.60 22.18
N LYS A 501 -4.22 17.43 21.54
CA LYS A 501 -5.24 17.07 20.56
C LYS A 501 -6.53 16.56 21.23
N ASP A 502 -7.53 16.25 20.43
CA ASP A 502 -8.74 15.57 20.87
C ASP A 502 -8.41 14.17 21.41
N ILE A 503 -9.12 13.71 22.42
CA ILE A 503 -9.06 12.29 22.83
C ILE A 503 -9.86 11.48 21.82
N GLY A 504 -9.35 10.31 21.43
CA GLY A 504 -9.90 9.49 20.36
C GLY A 504 -9.33 9.84 18.99
N VAL A 505 -10.00 9.41 17.95
CA VAL A 505 -9.55 9.54 16.56
C VAL A 505 -9.61 10.99 16.06
N ASP A 506 -8.54 11.45 15.40
CA ASP A 506 -8.60 12.62 14.51
C ASP A 506 -9.20 12.20 13.18
N VAL A 507 -10.48 12.51 13.01
CA VAL A 507 -11.25 12.12 11.81
C VAL A 507 -10.72 12.79 10.55
N ASN A 508 -10.12 13.98 10.66
CA ASN A 508 -9.58 14.66 9.48
C ASN A 508 -8.32 13.95 8.97
N GLU A 509 -7.44 13.56 9.88
CA GLU A 509 -6.24 12.77 9.58
C GLU A 509 -6.63 11.39 9.03
N LEU A 510 -7.60 10.70 9.66
CA LEU A 510 -8.14 9.43 9.19
C LEU A 510 -8.67 9.51 7.75
N LEU A 511 -9.55 10.48 7.45
CA LEU A 511 -10.14 10.63 6.12
C LEU A 511 -9.12 11.07 5.07
N ALA A 512 -8.14 11.89 5.45
CA ALA A 512 -7.04 12.27 4.57
C ALA A 512 -6.22 11.04 4.16
N ALA A 513 -5.87 10.17 5.11
CA ALA A 513 -5.15 8.93 4.84
C ALA A 513 -5.98 7.94 4.00
N GLN A 514 -7.32 7.96 4.12
CA GLN A 514 -8.24 7.10 3.38
C GLN A 514 -8.75 7.72 2.06
N GLY A 515 -8.38 8.96 1.76
CA GLY A 515 -8.99 9.79 0.70
C GLY A 515 -8.91 9.25 -0.73
N THR A 516 -8.20 8.14 -0.95
CA THR A 516 -8.12 7.43 -2.24
C THR A 516 -9.07 6.23 -2.32
N ILE A 517 -9.81 5.92 -1.25
CA ILE A 517 -10.65 4.73 -1.18
C ILE A 517 -12.11 5.10 -1.50
N ALA A 518 -12.61 4.61 -2.64
CA ALA A 518 -14.05 4.61 -2.86
C ALA A 518 -14.70 3.59 -1.90
N PRO A 519 -15.81 3.92 -1.21
CA PRO A 519 -16.55 2.95 -0.43
C PRO A 519 -16.96 1.78 -1.32
N ALA A 520 -16.93 0.56 -0.78
CA ALA A 520 -17.41 -0.62 -1.50
C ALA A 520 -18.85 -0.36 -1.97
N PRO A 521 -19.20 -0.70 -3.21
CA PRO A 521 -20.56 -0.50 -3.69
C PRO A 521 -21.53 -1.23 -2.76
N THR A 522 -22.44 -0.48 -2.18
CA THR A 522 -23.58 -1.05 -1.45
C THR A 522 -24.28 -1.99 -2.44
N PRO A 523 -24.61 -3.24 -2.06
CA PRO A 523 -25.32 -4.12 -2.97
C PRO A 523 -26.59 -3.41 -3.44
N THR A 524 -26.70 -3.20 -4.74
CA THR A 524 -27.87 -2.57 -5.34
C THR A 524 -29.07 -3.46 -5.01
N PRO A 525 -30.11 -2.95 -4.35
CA PRO A 525 -31.30 -3.75 -4.11
C PRO A 525 -31.82 -4.23 -5.46
N THR A 526 -32.10 -5.51 -5.55
CA THR A 526 -32.76 -6.14 -6.71
C THR A 526 -33.95 -5.29 -7.08
N PRO A 527 -34.12 -4.83 -8.34
CA PRO A 527 -35.23 -3.96 -8.70
C PRO A 527 -36.53 -4.69 -8.44
N THR A 528 -37.35 -4.11 -7.58
CA THR A 528 -38.73 -4.51 -7.40
C THR A 528 -39.44 -4.37 -8.76
N PRO A 529 -40.22 -5.35 -9.23
CA PRO A 529 -40.88 -5.27 -10.52
C PRO A 529 -41.74 -3.99 -10.59
N THR A 530 -41.40 -3.14 -11.55
CA THR A 530 -42.07 -1.88 -11.82
C THR A 530 -43.51 -2.14 -12.24
N ALA A 531 -44.46 -1.57 -11.51
CA ALA A 531 -45.89 -1.61 -11.90
C ALA A 531 -46.06 -0.95 -13.27
N THR A 532 -46.86 -1.56 -14.13
CA THR A 532 -47.25 -1.11 -15.46
C THR A 532 -47.80 0.33 -15.42
N PRO A 533 -47.32 1.27 -16.25
CA PRO A 533 -47.76 2.64 -16.21
C PRO A 533 -49.20 2.81 -16.72
N THR A 534 -50.01 3.53 -15.94
CA THR A 534 -51.34 4.02 -16.33
C THR A 534 -51.20 5.09 -17.43
N PRO A 535 -52.06 5.15 -18.45
CA PRO A 535 -51.92 6.08 -19.57
C PRO A 535 -52.04 7.54 -19.13
N THR A 536 -51.07 8.35 -19.62
CA THR A 536 -50.94 9.79 -19.38
C THR A 536 -52.00 10.59 -20.17
N PRO A 537 -52.63 11.64 -19.60
CA PRO A 537 -53.54 12.51 -20.33
C PRO A 537 -52.79 13.46 -21.29
N THR A 538 -53.46 13.78 -22.40
CA THR A 538 -53.01 14.60 -23.49
C THR A 538 -52.61 16.03 -23.07
N PRO A 539 -51.47 16.60 -23.56
CA PRO A 539 -50.99 17.92 -23.13
C PRO A 539 -51.75 19.09 -23.77
N THR A 540 -51.99 20.13 -22.96
CA THR A 540 -52.48 21.45 -23.32
C THR A 540 -51.36 22.25 -24.00
N PRO A 541 -51.66 23.15 -25.01
CA PRO A 541 -50.59 23.83 -25.77
C PRO A 541 -49.81 24.85 -24.95
N THR A 542 -48.50 24.80 -25.12
CA THR A 542 -47.47 25.65 -24.48
C THR A 542 -47.39 27.06 -25.11
N PRO A 543 -47.19 28.14 -24.32
CA PRO A 543 -46.86 29.47 -24.83
C PRO A 543 -45.48 29.56 -25.47
N ALA A 544 -45.31 30.50 -26.37
CA ALA A 544 -44.10 30.74 -27.19
C ALA A 544 -42.82 30.99 -26.36
N PRO A 545 -41.65 30.56 -26.85
CA PRO A 545 -40.40 30.62 -26.08
C PRO A 545 -39.83 32.05 -25.99
N THR A 546 -39.41 32.38 -24.75
CA THR A 546 -38.54 33.54 -24.47
C THR A 546 -37.14 33.28 -25.08
N PRO A 547 -36.39 34.28 -25.56
CA PRO A 547 -35.11 34.06 -26.22
C PRO A 547 -34.08 33.43 -25.30
N THR A 548 -33.50 32.33 -25.76
CA THR A 548 -32.43 31.58 -25.07
C THR A 548 -31.17 32.41 -24.92
N PRO A 549 -30.55 32.53 -23.74
CA PRO A 549 -29.21 33.10 -23.60
C PRO A 549 -28.19 32.28 -24.39
N ALA A 550 -27.21 32.98 -24.97
CA ALA A 550 -26.11 32.35 -25.71
C ALA A 550 -25.43 31.27 -24.87
N PRO A 551 -24.98 30.15 -25.46
CA PRO A 551 -24.36 29.04 -24.71
C PRO A 551 -23.10 29.52 -24.00
N THR A 552 -23.10 29.53 -22.68
CA THR A 552 -21.91 29.77 -21.88
C THR A 552 -20.96 28.57 -22.04
N GLN A 553 -19.72 28.85 -22.42
CA GLN A 553 -18.68 27.84 -22.55
C GLN A 553 -18.57 27.05 -21.22
N PRO A 554 -18.54 25.70 -21.24
CA PRO A 554 -18.40 24.90 -20.03
C PRO A 554 -17.17 25.31 -19.21
N ALA A 555 -17.25 25.19 -17.88
CA ALA A 555 -16.10 25.40 -17.00
C ALA A 555 -14.98 24.37 -17.33
N SER A 556 -13.72 24.82 -17.28
CA SER A 556 -12.55 23.96 -17.46
C SER A 556 -11.51 24.25 -16.37
N LEU A 557 -10.94 23.19 -15.76
CA LEU A 557 -9.96 23.27 -14.68
C LEU A 557 -8.61 22.71 -15.14
N GLN A 558 -7.52 23.48 -14.92
CA GLN A 558 -6.18 23.15 -15.40
C GLN A 558 -5.10 23.79 -14.55
N PHE A 559 -3.86 23.28 -14.58
CA PHE A 559 -2.73 24.01 -14.02
C PHE A 559 -2.39 25.26 -14.84
N THR A 560 -1.78 26.24 -14.18
CA THR A 560 -1.28 27.46 -14.87
C THR A 560 0.02 27.19 -15.63
N SER A 561 0.77 26.15 -15.25
CA SER A 561 2.02 25.77 -15.91
C SER A 561 2.16 24.24 -15.94
N SER A 562 2.83 23.73 -16.96
CA SER A 562 3.20 22.30 -17.06
C SER A 562 4.48 21.95 -16.30
N ALA A 563 5.21 22.95 -15.76
CA ALA A 563 6.43 22.73 -15.01
C ALA A 563 6.66 23.80 -13.94
N TYR A 564 7.20 23.39 -12.80
CA TYR A 564 7.66 24.23 -11.69
C TYR A 564 9.04 23.79 -11.28
N SER A 565 9.79 24.67 -10.61
CA SER A 565 11.09 24.35 -10.01
C SER A 565 11.17 24.99 -8.64
N VAL A 566 11.76 24.29 -7.70
CA VAL A 566 11.93 24.72 -6.31
C VAL A 566 13.29 24.25 -5.81
N HIS A 567 13.98 25.06 -5.01
CA HIS A 567 15.16 24.60 -4.30
C HIS A 567 14.73 23.73 -3.11
N GLU A 568 15.49 22.68 -2.83
CA GLU A 568 15.23 21.76 -1.73
C GLU A 568 15.05 22.48 -0.38
N ASN A 569 15.87 23.48 -0.10
CA ASN A 569 15.81 24.29 1.12
C ASN A 569 14.70 25.37 1.14
N ALA A 570 13.81 25.41 0.15
CA ALA A 570 12.75 26.41 0.10
C ALA A 570 11.56 26.10 1.03
N GLY A 571 11.49 24.89 1.56
CA GLY A 571 10.45 24.42 2.49
C GLY A 571 9.11 24.09 1.83
N SER A 572 8.72 24.73 0.73
CA SER A 572 7.50 24.37 -0.02
C SER A 572 7.49 24.94 -1.44
N VAL A 573 6.69 24.30 -2.30
CA VAL A 573 6.33 24.81 -3.64
C VAL A 573 4.82 25.02 -3.71
N THR A 574 4.39 26.10 -4.36
CA THR A 574 2.97 26.40 -4.56
C THR A 574 2.61 26.32 -6.04
N LEU A 575 1.63 25.48 -6.37
CA LEU A 575 1.10 25.30 -7.71
C LEU A 575 -0.31 25.88 -7.80
N THR A 576 -0.63 26.55 -8.92
CA THR A 576 -1.94 27.18 -9.11
C THR A 576 -2.77 26.40 -10.12
N VAL A 577 -4.02 26.11 -9.75
CA VAL A 577 -5.05 25.57 -10.64
C VAL A 577 -6.02 26.68 -11.00
N THR A 578 -6.30 26.85 -12.28
CA THR A 578 -7.23 27.86 -12.79
C THR A 578 -8.50 27.26 -13.35
N ARG A 579 -9.58 28.02 -13.23
CA ARG A 579 -10.88 27.76 -13.82
C ARG A 579 -11.11 28.75 -14.95
N THR A 580 -11.35 28.25 -16.15
CA THR A 580 -11.73 29.00 -17.33
C THR A 580 -13.17 28.67 -17.74
N GLY A 581 -13.79 29.50 -18.60
CA GLY A 581 -15.17 29.31 -19.00
C GLY A 581 -16.18 29.76 -17.91
N SER A 582 -17.28 29.05 -17.75
CA SER A 582 -18.35 29.42 -16.83
C SER A 582 -17.93 29.35 -15.36
N THR A 583 -18.16 30.42 -14.62
CA THR A 583 -17.97 30.47 -13.15
C THR A 583 -19.30 30.52 -12.38
N ALA A 584 -20.44 30.33 -13.04
CA ALA A 584 -21.76 30.57 -12.47
C ALA A 584 -22.16 29.57 -11.34
N GLY A 585 -21.58 28.39 -11.34
CA GLY A 585 -21.83 27.36 -10.29
C GLY A 585 -20.54 26.93 -9.59
N SER A 586 -20.65 26.08 -8.56
CA SER A 586 -19.50 25.42 -7.96
C SER A 586 -18.92 24.37 -8.91
N ALA A 587 -17.60 24.20 -8.90
CA ALA A 587 -16.89 23.14 -9.62
C ALA A 587 -15.79 22.56 -8.74
N SER A 588 -15.41 21.29 -8.95
CA SER A 588 -14.32 20.69 -8.21
C SER A 588 -13.41 19.82 -9.08
N VAL A 589 -12.16 19.65 -8.63
CA VAL A 589 -11.18 18.78 -9.25
C VAL A 589 -10.33 18.11 -8.15
N THR A 590 -10.06 16.82 -8.29
CA THR A 590 -9.12 16.14 -7.44
C THR A 590 -7.69 16.30 -7.97
N TYR A 591 -6.71 16.31 -7.04
CA TYR A 591 -5.30 16.32 -7.37
C TYR A 591 -4.55 15.29 -6.56
N SER A 592 -3.46 14.75 -7.11
CA SER A 592 -2.56 13.84 -6.40
C SER A 592 -1.13 14.00 -6.90
N SER A 593 -0.16 13.85 -5.99
CA SER A 593 1.25 13.76 -6.35
C SER A 593 1.60 12.35 -6.85
N LEU A 594 2.63 12.27 -7.69
CA LEU A 594 3.17 11.03 -8.25
C LEU A 594 4.69 11.16 -8.31
N ASP A 595 5.40 10.25 -7.65
CA ASP A 595 6.85 10.17 -7.69
C ASP A 595 7.36 9.90 -9.12
N VAL A 596 8.50 10.52 -9.46
CA VAL A 596 9.21 10.28 -10.73
C VAL A 596 10.64 9.89 -10.40
N THR A 597 11.51 10.85 -10.05
CA THR A 597 12.82 10.60 -9.45
C THR A 597 12.83 11.01 -7.98
N ALA A 598 12.10 12.05 -7.62
CA ALA A 598 11.86 12.44 -6.22
C ALA A 598 10.80 11.53 -5.58
N SER A 599 11.01 11.18 -4.32
CA SER A 599 10.14 10.33 -3.50
C SER A 599 9.28 11.15 -2.54
N GLY A 600 7.99 10.85 -2.44
CA GLY A 600 7.03 11.53 -1.58
C GLY A 600 7.29 11.40 -0.07
N PHE A 601 8.41 10.83 0.35
CA PHE A 601 8.80 10.65 1.76
C PHE A 601 10.17 11.22 2.09
N SER A 602 11.14 11.17 1.16
CA SER A 602 12.49 11.73 1.35
C SER A 602 12.57 13.17 0.89
N ASP A 603 11.99 13.51 -0.26
CA ASP A 603 12.28 14.75 -0.98
C ASP A 603 11.12 15.74 -0.94
N TYR A 604 9.89 15.25 -0.77
CA TYR A 604 8.70 16.07 -0.59
C TYR A 604 7.60 15.31 0.17
N THR A 605 6.62 16.03 0.68
CA THR A 605 5.45 15.38 1.32
C THR A 605 4.42 15.05 0.25
N GLY A 606 4.25 13.75 -0.06
CA GLY A 606 3.22 13.27 -0.97
C GLY A 606 1.83 13.69 -0.53
N LEU A 607 0.98 14.15 -1.44
CA LEU A 607 -0.37 14.59 -1.10
C LEU A 607 -1.40 14.27 -2.18
N ALA A 608 -2.65 14.15 -1.73
CA ALA A 608 -3.84 14.11 -2.57
C ALA A 608 -4.95 14.94 -1.93
N GLY A 609 -5.86 15.47 -2.74
CA GLY A 609 -6.97 16.25 -2.22
C GLY A 609 -7.95 16.70 -3.31
N THR A 610 -8.91 17.53 -2.91
CA THR A 610 -9.90 18.12 -3.81
C THR A 610 -9.90 19.64 -3.68
N LEU A 611 -9.76 20.33 -4.81
CA LEU A 611 -10.01 21.77 -4.90
C LEU A 611 -11.47 22.00 -5.29
N THR A 612 -12.21 22.71 -4.44
CA THR A 612 -13.57 23.12 -4.72
C THR A 612 -13.61 24.63 -4.99
N PHE A 613 -14.01 25.00 -6.19
CA PHE A 613 -14.23 26.38 -6.63
C PHE A 613 -15.69 26.77 -6.36
N ALA A 614 -15.91 27.77 -5.55
CA ALA A 614 -17.23 28.35 -5.38
C ALA A 614 -17.66 29.11 -6.64
N ALA A 615 -18.93 29.51 -6.73
CA ALA A 615 -19.39 30.39 -7.79
C ALA A 615 -18.58 31.70 -7.77
N GLY A 616 -18.07 32.12 -8.95
CA GLY A 616 -17.22 33.29 -9.12
C GLY A 616 -15.71 33.03 -8.90
N GLU A 617 -15.30 31.91 -8.31
CA GLU A 617 -13.88 31.61 -8.12
C GLU A 617 -13.22 31.11 -9.42
N SER A 618 -12.03 31.64 -9.72
CA SER A 618 -11.28 31.33 -10.94
C SER A 618 -9.89 30.74 -10.71
N SER A 619 -9.38 30.72 -9.47
CA SER A 619 -8.07 30.13 -9.18
C SER A 619 -7.99 29.59 -7.74
N LYS A 620 -7.19 28.54 -7.54
CA LYS A 620 -6.83 27.97 -6.23
C LYS A 620 -5.41 27.46 -6.25
N ASN A 621 -4.79 27.44 -5.08
CA ASN A 621 -3.40 27.02 -4.90
C ASN A 621 -3.32 25.67 -4.18
N VAL A 622 -2.33 24.85 -4.58
CA VAL A 622 -1.87 23.66 -3.87
C VAL A 622 -0.46 23.91 -3.39
N SER A 623 -0.20 23.81 -2.10
CA SER A 623 1.14 23.93 -1.51
C SER A 623 1.66 22.57 -1.12
N ILE A 624 2.88 22.25 -1.53
CA ILE A 624 3.55 20.97 -1.30
C ILE A 624 4.80 21.26 -0.49
N ALA A 625 4.94 20.60 0.66
CA ALA A 625 6.15 20.70 1.48
C ALA A 625 7.31 19.97 0.81
N ILE A 626 8.47 20.61 0.75
CA ILE A 626 9.72 20.06 0.26
C ILE A 626 10.59 19.74 1.48
N VAL A 627 11.16 18.55 1.48
CA VAL A 627 12.05 18.07 2.54
C VAL A 627 13.48 18.44 2.16
N ASN A 628 14.18 19.09 3.09
CA ASN A 628 15.60 19.43 2.90
C ASN A 628 16.44 18.54 3.81
N ASP A 629 17.39 17.84 3.25
CA ASP A 629 18.35 17.04 4.04
C ASP A 629 19.81 17.50 3.80
N THR A 630 20.79 16.64 3.81
CA THR A 630 22.21 16.95 3.61
C THR A 630 22.89 15.94 2.67
N ILE A 631 22.10 15.17 1.95
CA ILE A 631 22.57 14.16 1.00
C ILE A 631 22.70 14.83 -0.38
N VAL A 632 23.78 14.61 -1.06
CA VAL A 632 23.97 15.11 -2.43
C VAL A 632 23.33 14.13 -3.40
N GLU A 633 22.18 14.47 -3.94
CA GLU A 633 21.35 13.55 -4.76
C GLU A 633 21.28 13.99 -6.23
N GLY A 634 21.39 15.26 -6.49
CA GLY A 634 21.15 15.87 -7.79
C GLY A 634 19.70 16.34 -7.92
N ASN A 635 19.37 16.99 -9.04
CA ASN A 635 18.01 17.48 -9.25
C ASN A 635 17.05 16.33 -9.49
N GLU A 636 15.93 16.34 -8.78
CA GLU A 636 14.90 15.32 -8.82
C GLU A 636 13.53 15.87 -9.22
N THR A 637 12.59 14.99 -9.59
CA THR A 637 11.29 15.41 -10.10
C THR A 637 10.14 14.56 -9.55
N PHE A 638 8.99 15.21 -9.35
CA PHE A 638 7.70 14.55 -9.15
C PHE A 638 6.61 15.25 -9.97
N ASN A 639 5.50 14.58 -10.19
CA ASN A 639 4.35 15.15 -10.89
C ASN A 639 3.20 15.46 -9.93
N LEU A 640 2.43 16.51 -10.20
CA LEU A 640 1.10 16.72 -9.66
C LEU A 640 0.08 16.55 -10.79
N ILE A 641 -0.98 15.77 -10.54
CA ILE A 641 -1.96 15.36 -11.55
C ILE A 641 -3.35 15.85 -11.12
N LEU A 642 -4.11 16.46 -12.04
CA LEU A 642 -5.54 16.73 -11.87
C LEU A 642 -6.37 15.59 -12.46
N SER A 643 -7.40 15.16 -11.71
CA SER A 643 -8.34 14.12 -12.11
C SER A 643 -9.73 14.41 -11.53
N GLY A 644 -10.71 13.57 -11.78
CA GLY A 644 -12.00 13.56 -11.07
C GLY A 644 -12.70 14.92 -10.98
N VAL A 645 -13.07 15.55 -12.13
CA VAL A 645 -13.79 16.82 -12.15
C VAL A 645 -15.30 16.66 -11.91
N SER A 646 -15.91 17.63 -11.25
CA SER A 646 -17.35 17.77 -11.12
C SER A 646 -17.78 19.19 -11.55
N ASN A 647 -18.84 19.28 -12.35
CA ASN A 647 -19.38 20.51 -12.92
C ASN A 647 -18.36 21.32 -13.76
N ALA A 648 -17.36 20.66 -14.31
CA ALA A 648 -16.35 21.22 -15.18
C ALA A 648 -15.75 20.12 -16.07
N ASN A 649 -14.94 20.53 -17.05
CA ASN A 649 -14.07 19.65 -17.82
C ASN A 649 -12.62 19.77 -17.33
N LEU A 650 -11.79 18.77 -17.59
CA LEU A 650 -10.34 18.91 -17.45
C LEU A 650 -9.83 19.76 -18.65
N GLY A 651 -9.07 20.80 -18.32
CA GLY A 651 -8.36 21.62 -19.31
C GLY A 651 -6.97 21.06 -19.61
N SER A 652 -6.07 21.92 -20.08
CA SER A 652 -4.66 21.54 -20.32
C SER A 652 -3.74 22.68 -19.87
N PRO A 653 -2.69 22.36 -19.08
CA PRO A 653 -2.20 21.04 -18.65
C PRO A 653 -2.97 20.46 -17.44
N THR A 654 -3.17 19.14 -17.44
CA THR A 654 -3.70 18.38 -16.30
C THR A 654 -2.61 17.71 -15.45
N VAL A 655 -1.38 17.69 -15.96
CA VAL A 655 -0.19 17.22 -15.27
C VAL A 655 0.83 18.33 -15.27
N THR A 656 1.48 18.52 -14.14
CA THR A 656 2.61 19.45 -14.01
C THR A 656 3.77 18.75 -13.31
N THR A 657 4.99 18.95 -13.81
CA THR A 657 6.21 18.40 -13.23
C THR A 657 6.86 19.44 -12.32
N VAL A 658 7.19 19.05 -11.11
CA VAL A 658 7.99 19.85 -10.17
C VAL A 658 9.40 19.30 -10.14
N THR A 659 10.39 20.17 -10.35
CA THR A 659 11.81 19.83 -10.19
C THR A 659 12.29 20.37 -8.85
N ILE A 660 12.79 19.49 -7.98
CA ILE A 660 13.51 19.83 -6.76
C ILE A 660 14.98 20.00 -7.13
N VAL A 661 15.53 21.15 -6.82
CA VAL A 661 16.93 21.49 -7.13
C VAL A 661 17.75 21.28 -5.87
N ASP A 662 18.62 20.26 -5.90
CA ASP A 662 19.54 19.91 -4.81
C ASP A 662 20.44 21.12 -4.46
N ASN A 663 20.53 21.42 -3.17
CA ASN A 663 21.35 22.51 -2.63
C ASN A 663 22.61 22.03 -1.91
N ASP A 664 22.85 20.73 -1.83
CA ASP A 664 23.95 20.14 -1.08
C ASP A 664 25.24 20.04 -1.89
N LYS A 665 26.35 20.15 -1.18
CA LYS A 665 27.69 20.16 -1.80
C LYS A 665 28.50 18.99 -1.29
N GLY A 666 28.91 18.13 -2.21
CA GLY A 666 29.83 17.03 -1.92
C GLY A 666 31.09 17.53 -1.20
N ARG A 667 31.36 16.98 -0.02
CA ARG A 667 32.56 17.28 0.77
C ARG A 667 33.77 16.83 -0.01
N ARG A 668 34.55 17.77 -0.59
CA ARG A 668 35.88 17.46 -1.13
C ARG A 668 36.79 17.04 0.03
N VAL A 669 37.01 15.75 0.18
CA VAL A 669 38.06 15.23 1.05
C VAL A 669 39.41 15.62 0.44
N LYS A 670 40.09 16.61 1.02
CA LYS A 670 41.49 16.85 0.74
C LYS A 670 42.25 15.64 1.25
N ILE A 671 42.74 14.78 0.36
CA ILE A 671 43.72 13.75 0.69
C ILE A 671 45.04 14.46 0.94
N PRO A 672 45.63 14.39 2.16
CA PRO A 672 46.95 14.92 2.39
C PRO A 672 47.95 14.09 1.55
N ARG A 673 48.76 14.76 0.74
CA ARG A 673 49.95 14.13 0.14
C ARG A 673 50.95 13.88 1.27
N GLY A 674 50.92 12.71 1.87
CA GLY A 674 51.90 12.23 2.83
C GLY A 674 52.32 10.82 2.43
N GLY A 675 53.61 10.65 2.12
CA GLY A 675 54.20 9.41 1.65
C GLY A 675 54.02 8.27 2.65
N VAL A 676 53.61 7.11 2.16
CA VAL A 676 53.50 5.86 2.94
C VAL A 676 54.84 5.13 2.80
N THR A 677 55.58 5.05 3.88
CA THR A 677 56.72 4.12 4.04
C THR A 677 56.14 2.79 4.51
N ILE A 678 56.25 1.75 3.70
CA ILE A 678 55.82 0.40 4.06
C ILE A 678 56.95 -0.30 4.82
N GLU A 679 56.84 -0.43 6.15
CA GLU A 679 57.66 -1.37 6.91
C GLU A 679 57.03 -2.79 6.86
N ARG A 680 57.77 -3.73 6.28
CA ARG A 680 57.44 -5.16 6.32
C ARG A 680 57.85 -5.72 7.69
N ARG A 681 56.87 -6.06 8.54
CA ARG A 681 57.10 -6.91 9.71
C ARG A 681 56.98 -8.39 9.31
N LYS A 682 58.08 -9.11 9.46
CA LYS A 682 58.09 -10.59 9.41
C LYS A 682 57.38 -11.14 10.66
N VAL A 683 56.45 -12.07 10.42
CA VAL A 683 55.88 -12.92 11.48
C VAL A 683 56.69 -14.20 11.57
N ARG A 684 57.08 -14.50 12.80
CA ARG A 684 57.55 -15.84 13.19
C ARG A 684 56.35 -16.63 13.73
#